data_90d0c957809da66d5c7ffe5346b5f958
#
_entry.id   90d0c957809da66d5c7ffe5346b5f958
#
_cell.length_a   1.000
_cell.length_b   1.000
_cell.length_c   1.000
_cell.angle_alpha   90.00
_cell.angle_beta   90.00
_cell.angle_gamma   90.00
#
_symmetry.space_group_name_H-M   'P 1'
#
loop_
_entity.id
_entity.type
_entity.pdbx_description
1 polymer ?
#
loop_
_entity_poly.entity_id
_entity_poly.type
_entity_poly.pdbx_seq_one_letter_code
_entity_poly.pdbx_strand_id
1 'polypeptide(L)'
;MSRKKKGGKRMSANKMVEKLEEFFRSHPNKSYSFKEIFKNLKLDTHPLKMLAIDLMEELAWEDFLTPVADNAYRLNVDTQVQEGRFVRKNNGKNVFIPDNSDLSIFVAERNSMFALNGDRVKATLLARREHHMREAVVVEILSHDKDTFVGTLRVEHDLAFLSTESNIFAHDIVIPKRKLKGGKDGDKAVVKIIQFPGKESKNIIGEVVDVLGVSGDNDVEMNTILAQYGLPYKYPKAVEQAAERISAEITPEEISKREDFREVFTCTIDPKDAKDFDDALSIVQLPNGNWQVGVHIADVSHYVKEGSIIDKEAQKRATSIYLVDRTIPMLPERLCNFICSLRPDEEKLAYSVIFEMDELANIKNHRVVHTVIKSNRRYAYEEVQAILEDNGVVDGTGEPAPKRDPKDYKGENAYLLIMLDTLAKQLRKARFNNGAVKFDREELHFDIDEKGRPTRAYFKMSKDANKLIEEFMLLANRTVAEDIGRVKKGKKAKTLPYRIHDNPDPLKLETLREFVTKFGYKLKTDGTKGEVARSLNQLMDKSSESVNQKLIQTIALRAMMKAKYSVHNIGHFGLAFEYYTHFTSPIRRYPDTMVHRLLTHYAQGGRSGNKDHYEELCEHCSEMELVAQNAERDSIKYKMVEFMNEHLGECFDAHISGITSYGIYCEIDENHCEGMIPMRDLDDDYYDFDEKNYCLVGRRKHHTYRLGDALRIKVARANLERKQLDFTLSDDKE
;
A
#
# COMPACT_ATOMS: atom_id res chain seq x y z
N MET A 1 -67.64 -26.74 -32.90
CA MET A 1 -66.26 -27.25 -32.82
C MET A 1 -65.30 -26.22 -33.39
N SER A 2 -64.72 -25.42 -32.50
CA SER A 2 -63.78 -24.37 -32.86
C SER A 2 -62.35 -24.85 -32.54
N ARG A 3 -61.55 -25.05 -33.56
CA ARG A 3 -60.11 -25.39 -33.42
C ARG A 3 -59.31 -24.16 -32.97
N LYS A 4 -58.87 -24.10 -31.72
CA LYS A 4 -57.84 -23.15 -31.25
C LYS A 4 -56.54 -23.42 -31.98
N LYS A 5 -56.13 -22.51 -32.89
CA LYS A 5 -54.77 -22.44 -33.39
C LYS A 5 -53.81 -22.03 -32.26
N LYS A 6 -52.88 -22.91 -31.89
CA LYS A 6 -51.75 -22.56 -31.05
C LYS A 6 -50.85 -21.58 -31.80
N GLY A 7 -50.90 -20.30 -31.42
CA GLY A 7 -49.98 -19.29 -31.91
C GLY A 7 -48.56 -19.59 -31.43
N GLY A 8 -47.68 -20.06 -32.28
CA GLY A 8 -46.24 -20.17 -32.00
C GLY A 8 -45.69 -18.77 -31.81
N LYS A 9 -45.04 -18.51 -30.70
CA LYS A 9 -44.30 -17.27 -30.44
C LYS A 9 -43.26 -17.08 -31.55
N ARG A 10 -43.43 -16.07 -32.40
CA ARG A 10 -42.44 -15.64 -33.38
C ARG A 10 -41.18 -15.24 -32.61
N MET A 11 -40.04 -15.93 -32.82
CA MET A 11 -38.76 -15.55 -32.28
C MET A 11 -38.29 -14.29 -33.03
N SER A 12 -37.93 -13.22 -32.30
CA SER A 12 -37.36 -12.01 -32.90
C SER A 12 -35.93 -12.27 -33.38
N ALA A 13 -35.47 -11.54 -34.39
CA ALA A 13 -34.10 -11.63 -34.92
C ALA A 13 -33.07 -11.45 -33.79
N ASN A 14 -33.22 -10.42 -32.92
CA ASN A 14 -32.32 -10.18 -31.79
C ASN A 14 -32.21 -11.38 -30.85
N LYS A 15 -33.31 -12.04 -30.53
CA LYS A 15 -33.32 -13.22 -29.69
C LYS A 15 -32.69 -14.45 -30.35
N MET A 16 -32.72 -14.53 -31.67
CA MET A 16 -32.03 -15.57 -32.45
C MET A 16 -30.52 -15.30 -32.45
N VAL A 17 -30.08 -14.06 -32.63
CA VAL A 17 -28.69 -13.65 -32.53
C VAL A 17 -28.11 -14.00 -31.20
N GLU A 18 -28.77 -13.61 -30.06
CA GLU A 18 -28.34 -13.97 -28.71
C GLU A 18 -28.13 -15.48 -28.54
N LYS A 19 -29.02 -16.30 -29.06
CA LYS A 19 -28.89 -17.76 -28.98
C LYS A 19 -27.75 -18.33 -29.84
N LEU A 20 -27.50 -17.76 -31.01
CA LEU A 20 -26.38 -18.14 -31.87
C LEU A 20 -25.05 -17.77 -31.21
N GLU A 21 -24.97 -16.54 -30.70
CA GLU A 21 -23.78 -16.09 -29.97
C GLU A 21 -23.48 -16.99 -28.73
N GLU A 22 -24.48 -17.25 -27.88
CA GLU A 22 -24.34 -18.12 -26.72
C GLU A 22 -23.90 -19.54 -27.11
N PHE A 23 -24.47 -20.07 -28.20
CA PHE A 23 -24.10 -21.38 -28.71
C PHE A 23 -22.63 -21.46 -29.16
N PHE A 24 -22.18 -20.51 -29.98
CA PHE A 24 -20.80 -20.49 -30.46
C PHE A 24 -19.79 -20.15 -29.34
N ARG A 25 -20.13 -19.24 -28.42
CA ARG A 25 -19.30 -18.93 -27.26
C ARG A 25 -19.16 -20.09 -26.29
N SER A 26 -20.16 -20.97 -26.19
CA SER A 26 -20.08 -22.18 -25.37
C SER A 26 -19.20 -23.29 -25.99
N HIS A 27 -18.82 -23.13 -27.29
CA HIS A 27 -18.03 -24.12 -28.03
C HIS A 27 -16.96 -23.45 -28.92
N PRO A 28 -16.03 -22.67 -28.37
CA PRO A 28 -15.20 -21.73 -29.13
C PRO A 28 -14.27 -22.38 -30.16
N ASN A 29 -13.86 -23.63 -29.93
CA ASN A 29 -12.89 -24.33 -30.79
C ASN A 29 -13.53 -25.34 -31.75
N LYS A 30 -14.86 -25.39 -31.82
CA LYS A 30 -15.56 -26.40 -32.63
C LYS A 30 -16.31 -25.75 -33.79
N SER A 31 -16.18 -26.31 -34.99
CA SER A 31 -16.97 -25.93 -36.14
C SER A 31 -18.30 -26.70 -36.14
N TYR A 32 -19.36 -26.02 -36.59
CA TYR A 32 -20.69 -26.58 -36.65
C TYR A 32 -21.32 -26.31 -38.04
N SER A 33 -21.87 -27.37 -38.61
CA SER A 33 -22.68 -27.25 -39.83
C SER A 33 -24.09 -26.71 -39.53
N PHE A 34 -24.75 -26.16 -40.53
CA PHE A 34 -26.15 -25.71 -40.41
C PHE A 34 -27.05 -26.80 -39.78
N LYS A 35 -26.89 -28.05 -40.18
CA LYS A 35 -27.68 -29.16 -39.64
C LYS A 35 -27.47 -29.35 -38.12
N GLU A 36 -26.24 -29.26 -37.67
CA GLU A 36 -25.94 -29.38 -36.26
C GLU A 36 -26.46 -28.21 -35.45
N ILE A 37 -26.34 -26.97 -35.97
CA ILE A 37 -26.83 -25.76 -35.33
C ILE A 37 -28.37 -25.81 -35.21
N PHE A 38 -29.08 -26.18 -36.29
CA PHE A 38 -30.52 -26.33 -36.24
C PHE A 38 -30.99 -27.37 -35.22
N LYS A 39 -30.27 -28.50 -35.12
CA LYS A 39 -30.57 -29.53 -34.15
C LYS A 39 -30.33 -29.07 -32.71
N ASN A 40 -29.21 -28.45 -32.46
CA ASN A 40 -28.84 -27.98 -31.11
C ASN A 40 -29.75 -26.84 -30.60
N LEU A 41 -30.08 -25.89 -31.49
CA LEU A 41 -30.97 -24.77 -31.19
C LEU A 41 -32.46 -25.09 -31.32
N LYS A 42 -32.81 -26.35 -31.72
CA LYS A 42 -34.20 -26.83 -31.91
C LYS A 42 -34.97 -25.94 -32.87
N LEU A 43 -34.37 -25.63 -34.03
CA LEU A 43 -35.00 -24.81 -35.08
C LEU A 43 -35.80 -25.72 -36.03
N ASP A 44 -37.06 -25.96 -35.70
CA ASP A 44 -37.89 -26.96 -36.39
C ASP A 44 -38.61 -26.43 -37.63
N THR A 45 -38.72 -25.13 -37.81
CA THR A 45 -39.45 -24.52 -38.91
C THR A 45 -38.54 -23.92 -39.97
N HIS A 46 -38.93 -24.01 -41.25
CA HIS A 46 -38.16 -23.45 -42.36
C HIS A 46 -37.84 -21.94 -42.21
N PRO A 47 -38.79 -21.07 -41.78
CA PRO A 47 -38.50 -19.66 -41.60
C PRO A 47 -37.44 -19.39 -40.51
N LEU A 48 -37.41 -20.19 -39.42
CA LEU A 48 -36.39 -20.04 -38.35
C LEU A 48 -35.01 -20.51 -38.83
N LYS A 49 -34.94 -21.51 -39.70
CA LYS A 49 -33.68 -21.99 -40.29
C LYS A 49 -33.09 -20.95 -41.23
N MET A 50 -33.93 -20.36 -42.10
CA MET A 50 -33.48 -19.28 -43.01
C MET A 50 -32.99 -18.07 -42.22
N LEU A 51 -33.76 -17.62 -41.23
CA LEU A 51 -33.35 -16.52 -40.38
C LEU A 51 -32.01 -16.79 -39.69
N ALA A 52 -31.79 -18.04 -39.23
CA ALA A 52 -30.50 -18.40 -38.58
C ALA A 52 -29.33 -18.40 -39.59
N ILE A 53 -29.55 -18.80 -40.85
CA ILE A 53 -28.55 -18.74 -41.91
C ILE A 53 -28.19 -17.27 -42.20
N ASP A 54 -29.18 -16.42 -42.48
CA ASP A 54 -28.97 -14.99 -42.74
C ASP A 54 -28.17 -14.32 -41.61
N LEU A 55 -28.56 -14.60 -40.37
CA LEU A 55 -27.88 -14.05 -39.21
C LEU A 55 -26.44 -14.63 -38.98
N MET A 56 -26.18 -15.88 -39.38
CA MET A 56 -24.82 -16.43 -39.33
C MET A 56 -23.91 -15.84 -40.41
N GLU A 57 -24.45 -15.53 -41.57
CA GLU A 57 -23.73 -14.79 -42.62
C GLU A 57 -23.42 -13.36 -42.17
N GLU A 58 -24.38 -12.69 -41.52
CA GLU A 58 -24.17 -11.37 -40.92
C GLU A 58 -23.08 -11.41 -39.82
N LEU A 59 -23.15 -12.39 -38.91
CA LEU A 59 -22.15 -12.61 -37.88
C LEU A 59 -20.75 -12.96 -38.44
N ALA A 60 -20.69 -13.58 -39.62
CA ALA A 60 -19.42 -13.84 -40.29
C ALA A 60 -18.88 -12.57 -40.97
N TRP A 61 -19.74 -11.72 -41.51
CA TRP A 61 -19.36 -10.43 -42.08
C TRP A 61 -18.85 -9.46 -40.97
N GLU A 62 -19.37 -9.60 -39.77
CA GLU A 62 -18.92 -8.85 -38.56
C GLU A 62 -17.68 -9.48 -37.88
N ASP A 63 -16.98 -10.41 -38.53
CA ASP A 63 -15.82 -11.13 -37.96
C ASP A 63 -16.09 -11.88 -36.62
N PHE A 64 -17.36 -12.13 -36.29
CA PHE A 64 -17.72 -12.93 -35.13
C PHE A 64 -17.64 -14.44 -35.41
N LEU A 65 -17.97 -14.85 -36.63
CA LEU A 65 -17.83 -16.23 -37.10
C LEU A 65 -16.82 -16.31 -38.22
N THR A 66 -16.10 -17.43 -38.31
CA THR A 66 -15.23 -17.76 -39.45
C THR A 66 -15.86 -18.90 -40.21
N PRO A 67 -16.17 -18.77 -41.54
CA PRO A 67 -16.58 -19.88 -42.35
C PRO A 67 -15.43 -20.87 -42.52
N VAL A 68 -15.67 -22.15 -42.21
CA VAL A 68 -14.65 -23.22 -42.25
C VAL A 68 -14.83 -24.14 -43.44
N ALA A 69 -16.07 -24.32 -43.91
CA ALA A 69 -16.43 -25.07 -45.07
C ALA A 69 -17.82 -24.61 -45.58
N ASP A 70 -18.25 -25.08 -46.72
CA ASP A 70 -19.61 -24.83 -47.20
C ASP A 70 -20.63 -25.23 -46.13
N ASN A 71 -21.41 -24.22 -45.69
CA ASN A 71 -22.43 -24.36 -44.63
C ASN A 71 -21.93 -24.73 -43.23
N ALA A 72 -20.68 -24.43 -42.88
CA ALA A 72 -20.12 -24.66 -41.55
C ALA A 72 -19.37 -23.43 -41.04
N TYR A 73 -19.65 -23.06 -39.79
CA TYR A 73 -19.05 -21.91 -39.12
C TYR A 73 -18.37 -22.31 -37.79
N ARG A 74 -17.38 -21.53 -37.42
CA ARG A 74 -16.70 -21.59 -36.13
C ARG A 74 -16.63 -20.18 -35.55
N LEU A 75 -16.63 -20.06 -34.23
CA LEU A 75 -16.34 -18.77 -33.58
C LEU A 75 -14.98 -18.26 -34.08
N ASN A 76 -14.92 -17.00 -34.47
CA ASN A 76 -13.65 -16.36 -34.81
C ASN A 76 -12.89 -16.15 -33.51
N VAL A 77 -11.85 -16.96 -33.27
CA VAL A 77 -10.99 -16.88 -32.10
C VAL A 77 -9.66 -16.33 -32.58
N ASP A 78 -9.20 -15.24 -31.99
CA ASP A 78 -7.84 -14.78 -32.22
C ASP A 78 -6.90 -15.92 -31.78
N THR A 79 -6.15 -16.48 -32.72
CA THR A 79 -5.27 -17.63 -32.49
C THR A 79 -4.02 -17.28 -31.71
N GLN A 80 -3.77 -16.01 -31.44
CA GLN A 80 -2.67 -15.57 -30.60
C GLN A 80 -3.02 -15.79 -29.13
N VAL A 81 -2.35 -16.79 -28.54
CA VAL A 81 -2.37 -17.02 -27.09
C VAL A 81 -1.53 -15.94 -26.43
N GLN A 82 -2.13 -15.22 -25.48
CA GLN A 82 -1.44 -14.20 -24.70
C GLN A 82 -1.24 -14.71 -23.28
N GLU A 83 -0.07 -14.41 -22.70
CA GLU A 83 0.21 -14.64 -21.29
C GLU A 83 -0.15 -13.39 -20.50
N GLY A 84 -0.62 -13.58 -19.27
CA GLY A 84 -1.00 -12.48 -18.39
C GLY A 84 -1.58 -12.96 -17.06
N ARG A 85 -2.12 -12.01 -16.32
CA ARG A 85 -2.67 -12.21 -14.99
C ARG A 85 -4.19 -12.34 -15.03
N PHE A 86 -4.74 -13.33 -14.31
CA PHE A 86 -6.17 -13.47 -14.08
C PHE A 86 -6.57 -12.76 -12.78
N VAL A 87 -7.56 -11.87 -12.84
CA VAL A 87 -8.09 -11.14 -11.68
C VAL A 87 -9.55 -11.49 -11.49
N ARG A 88 -9.84 -12.14 -10.37
CA ARG A 88 -11.20 -12.50 -9.98
C ARG A 88 -11.84 -11.33 -9.24
N LYS A 89 -13.08 -10.96 -9.61
CA LYS A 89 -13.84 -9.88 -8.97
C LYS A 89 -15.05 -10.45 -8.22
N ASN A 90 -15.38 -9.86 -7.08
CA ASN A 90 -16.49 -10.28 -6.21
C ASN A 90 -17.87 -10.28 -6.90
N ASN A 91 -18.03 -9.53 -7.99
CA ASN A 91 -19.27 -9.47 -8.78
C ASN A 91 -19.32 -10.50 -9.91
N GLY A 92 -18.37 -11.45 -9.98
CA GLY A 92 -18.27 -12.47 -11.02
C GLY A 92 -17.78 -11.94 -12.38
N LYS A 93 -17.49 -10.65 -12.51
CA LYS A 93 -16.91 -10.04 -13.71
C LYS A 93 -15.38 -10.14 -13.66
N ASN A 94 -14.85 -11.36 -13.83
CA ASN A 94 -13.41 -11.60 -13.85
C ASN A 94 -12.76 -10.91 -15.04
N VAL A 95 -11.47 -10.61 -14.94
CA VAL A 95 -10.70 -9.99 -16.01
C VAL A 95 -9.35 -10.68 -16.21
N PHE A 96 -8.88 -10.67 -17.44
CA PHE A 96 -7.55 -11.03 -17.86
C PHE A 96 -6.78 -9.76 -18.21
N ILE A 97 -5.57 -9.63 -17.69
CA ILE A 97 -4.66 -8.51 -17.95
C ILE A 97 -3.43 -9.10 -18.62
N PRO A 98 -3.22 -8.86 -19.94
CA PRO A 98 -2.04 -9.32 -20.66
C PRO A 98 -0.76 -8.66 -20.13
N ASP A 99 0.38 -9.39 -20.10
CA ASP A 99 1.66 -8.87 -19.60
C ASP A 99 2.15 -7.60 -20.32
N ASN A 100 1.77 -7.42 -21.58
CA ASN A 100 2.22 -6.29 -22.41
C ASN A 100 1.14 -5.19 -22.61
N SER A 101 0.12 -5.14 -21.76
CA SER A 101 -1.00 -4.21 -21.91
C SER A 101 -1.68 -3.93 -20.58
N ASP A 102 -2.04 -2.70 -20.33
CA ASP A 102 -2.88 -2.30 -19.18
C ASP A 102 -4.37 -2.55 -19.40
N LEU A 103 -4.75 -3.16 -20.53
CA LEU A 103 -6.15 -3.43 -20.88
C LEU A 103 -6.72 -4.56 -20.04
N SER A 104 -7.82 -4.30 -19.34
CA SER A 104 -8.59 -5.31 -18.63
C SER A 104 -9.60 -5.95 -19.57
N ILE A 105 -9.47 -7.25 -19.86
CA ILE A 105 -10.31 -8.00 -20.76
C ILE A 105 -11.24 -8.91 -19.96
N PHE A 106 -12.55 -8.84 -20.21
CA PHE A 106 -13.54 -9.61 -19.46
C PHE A 106 -13.37 -11.13 -19.67
N VAL A 107 -13.49 -11.91 -18.56
CA VAL A 107 -13.51 -13.38 -18.58
C VAL A 107 -14.76 -13.88 -17.84
N ALA A 108 -15.66 -14.51 -18.57
CA ALA A 108 -16.81 -15.14 -17.95
C ALA A 108 -16.38 -16.30 -17.05
N GLU A 109 -17.12 -16.58 -15.95
CA GLU A 109 -16.77 -17.65 -15.00
C GLU A 109 -16.57 -19.01 -15.70
N ARG A 110 -17.43 -19.35 -16.64
CA ARG A 110 -17.33 -20.56 -17.48
C ARG A 110 -16.04 -20.68 -18.30
N ASN A 111 -15.42 -19.53 -18.58
CA ASN A 111 -14.20 -19.39 -19.40
C ASN A 111 -12.94 -19.19 -18.54
N SER A 112 -13.06 -19.24 -17.19
CA SER A 112 -11.96 -18.99 -16.26
C SER A 112 -11.05 -20.21 -16.04
N MET A 113 -11.47 -21.40 -16.48
CA MET A 113 -10.74 -22.66 -16.24
C MET A 113 -10.43 -22.91 -14.74
N PHE A 114 -11.28 -22.37 -13.83
CA PHE A 114 -11.09 -22.40 -12.37
C PHE A 114 -9.86 -21.61 -11.88
N ALA A 115 -9.29 -20.71 -12.66
CA ALA A 115 -8.19 -19.85 -12.24
C ALA A 115 -8.56 -19.08 -10.98
N LEU A 116 -7.62 -18.96 -10.06
CA LEU A 116 -7.75 -18.20 -8.82
C LEU A 116 -7.30 -16.77 -9.05
N ASN A 117 -7.63 -15.89 -8.10
CA ASN A 117 -7.21 -14.50 -8.19
C ASN A 117 -5.68 -14.38 -8.15
N GLY A 118 -5.11 -13.68 -9.11
CA GLY A 118 -3.66 -13.48 -9.23
C GLY A 118 -2.96 -14.50 -10.13
N ASP A 119 -3.60 -15.60 -10.48
CA ASP A 119 -3.00 -16.66 -11.29
C ASP A 119 -2.41 -16.14 -12.60
N ARG A 120 -1.23 -16.65 -12.95
CA ARG A 120 -0.65 -16.45 -14.27
C ARG A 120 -1.25 -17.45 -15.23
N VAL A 121 -1.84 -16.95 -16.31
CA VAL A 121 -2.60 -17.78 -17.25
C VAL A 121 -2.23 -17.48 -18.69
N LYS A 122 -2.47 -18.46 -19.57
CA LYS A 122 -2.60 -18.23 -21.01
C LYS A 122 -4.07 -18.06 -21.35
N ALA A 123 -4.39 -17.05 -22.13
CA ALA A 123 -5.74 -16.81 -22.59
C ALA A 123 -5.77 -16.49 -24.09
N THR A 124 -6.87 -16.87 -24.74
CA THR A 124 -7.21 -16.46 -26.11
C THR A 124 -8.31 -15.42 -26.07
N LEU A 125 -8.24 -14.47 -26.99
CA LEU A 125 -9.27 -13.43 -27.13
C LEU A 125 -10.37 -13.91 -28.05
N LEU A 126 -11.62 -13.75 -27.60
CA LEU A 126 -12.78 -13.98 -28.46
C LEU A 126 -13.02 -12.77 -29.36
N ALA A 127 -13.57 -13.03 -30.55
CA ALA A 127 -13.91 -11.99 -31.50
C ALA A 127 -14.82 -10.93 -30.89
N ARG A 128 -14.59 -9.67 -31.23
CA ARG A 128 -15.35 -8.52 -30.75
C ARG A 128 -16.44 -8.18 -31.78
N ARG A 129 -17.67 -8.12 -31.30
CA ARG A 129 -18.75 -7.46 -32.03
C ARG A 129 -18.71 -5.94 -31.79
N GLU A 130 -19.05 -5.15 -32.79
CA GLU A 130 -19.19 -3.70 -32.65
C GLU A 130 -20.13 -3.39 -31.48
N HIS A 131 -19.68 -2.58 -30.50
CA HIS A 131 -20.35 -2.24 -29.24
C HIS A 131 -20.32 -3.26 -28.08
N HIS A 132 -19.65 -4.43 -28.19
CA HIS A 132 -19.49 -5.35 -27.08
C HIS A 132 -18.06 -5.35 -26.50
N MET A 133 -17.94 -5.59 -25.19
CA MET A 133 -16.62 -5.70 -24.53
C MET A 133 -15.89 -6.94 -25.04
N ARG A 134 -14.57 -6.84 -25.27
CA ARG A 134 -13.74 -8.01 -25.57
C ARG A 134 -13.83 -9.02 -24.45
N GLU A 135 -13.95 -10.31 -24.79
CA GLU A 135 -13.99 -11.43 -23.86
C GLU A 135 -12.78 -12.34 -24.11
N ALA A 136 -12.18 -12.86 -23.02
CA ALA A 136 -11.09 -13.82 -23.09
C ALA A 136 -11.51 -15.18 -22.51
N VAL A 137 -10.84 -16.23 -22.97
CA VAL A 137 -10.98 -17.61 -22.48
C VAL A 137 -9.62 -18.06 -21.97
N VAL A 138 -9.54 -18.45 -20.70
CA VAL A 138 -8.33 -19.07 -20.13
C VAL A 138 -8.19 -20.47 -20.73
N VAL A 139 -7.04 -20.75 -21.32
CA VAL A 139 -6.72 -22.05 -21.96
C VAL A 139 -5.74 -22.87 -21.16
N GLU A 140 -4.93 -22.23 -20.32
CA GLU A 140 -3.94 -22.88 -19.47
C GLU A 140 -3.65 -22.01 -18.24
N ILE A 141 -3.51 -22.63 -17.06
CA ILE A 141 -2.99 -21.99 -15.85
C ILE A 141 -1.50 -22.29 -15.79
N LEU A 142 -0.65 -21.26 -15.87
CA LEU A 142 0.81 -21.40 -15.86
C LEU A 142 1.36 -21.56 -14.46
N SER A 143 0.86 -20.75 -13.53
CA SER A 143 1.20 -20.83 -12.12
C SER A 143 0.10 -20.20 -11.27
N HIS A 144 -0.07 -20.71 -10.06
CA HIS A 144 -0.92 -20.11 -9.05
C HIS A 144 -0.12 -19.03 -8.30
N ASP A 145 -0.74 -17.86 -8.06
CA ASP A 145 -0.15 -16.76 -7.30
C ASP A 145 0.02 -17.13 -5.82
N LYS A 146 -0.98 -17.81 -5.25
CA LYS A 146 -0.99 -18.27 -3.86
C LYS A 146 -1.51 -19.69 -3.75
N ASP A 147 -0.88 -20.45 -2.87
CA ASP A 147 -1.33 -21.79 -2.48
C ASP A 147 -1.84 -21.87 -1.04
N THR A 148 -1.74 -20.75 -0.30
CA THR A 148 -2.04 -20.66 1.13
C THR A 148 -3.10 -19.60 1.38
N PHE A 149 -4.14 -19.95 2.14
CA PHE A 149 -5.29 -19.13 2.43
C PHE A 149 -5.65 -19.16 3.90
N VAL A 150 -6.26 -18.10 4.38
CA VAL A 150 -6.71 -17.94 5.77
C VAL A 150 -8.21 -17.79 5.81
N GLY A 151 -8.85 -18.39 6.81
CA GLY A 151 -10.28 -18.31 7.01
C GLY A 151 -10.72 -18.97 8.30
N THR A 152 -12.02 -19.08 8.47
CA THR A 152 -12.64 -19.73 9.62
C THR A 152 -12.97 -21.19 9.29
N LEU A 153 -12.56 -22.10 10.16
CA LEU A 153 -12.88 -23.52 10.04
C LEU A 153 -14.36 -23.77 10.42
N ARG A 154 -15.06 -24.48 9.56
CA ARG A 154 -16.34 -25.09 9.86
C ARG A 154 -16.18 -26.60 9.82
N VAL A 155 -16.32 -27.26 10.98
CA VAL A 155 -16.07 -28.69 11.15
C VAL A 155 -17.39 -29.45 11.13
N GLU A 156 -17.55 -30.34 10.15
CA GLU A 156 -18.67 -31.27 10.03
C GLU A 156 -18.15 -32.71 10.21
N HIS A 157 -19.03 -33.68 10.44
CA HIS A 157 -18.72 -35.07 10.87
C HIS A 157 -17.36 -35.64 10.40
N ASP A 158 -17.10 -35.73 9.09
CA ASP A 158 -15.89 -36.33 8.52
C ASP A 158 -15.00 -35.35 7.71
N LEU A 159 -15.49 -34.13 7.48
CA LEU A 159 -14.85 -33.11 6.70
C LEU A 159 -14.84 -31.80 7.46
N ALA A 160 -13.94 -30.92 7.09
CA ALA A 160 -14.02 -29.53 7.46
C ALA A 160 -13.94 -28.65 6.20
N PHE A 161 -14.38 -27.44 6.33
CA PHE A 161 -14.38 -26.45 5.29
C PHE A 161 -13.68 -25.19 5.80
N LEU A 162 -12.83 -24.60 4.99
CA LEU A 162 -12.33 -23.27 5.26
C LEU A 162 -13.23 -22.28 4.54
N SER A 163 -13.94 -21.47 5.30
CA SER A 163 -14.66 -20.29 4.80
C SER A 163 -13.70 -19.11 4.77
N THR A 164 -13.39 -18.60 3.59
CA THR A 164 -12.52 -17.43 3.43
C THR A 164 -13.37 -16.15 3.51
N GLU A 165 -12.81 -15.08 4.07
CA GLU A 165 -13.48 -13.79 4.23
C GLU A 165 -13.80 -13.08 2.90
N SER A 166 -13.12 -13.46 1.84
CA SER A 166 -13.32 -12.91 0.51
C SER A 166 -14.11 -13.88 -0.39
N ASN A 167 -15.11 -13.38 -1.11
CA ASN A 167 -15.84 -14.12 -2.15
C ASN A 167 -14.96 -14.47 -3.39
N ILE A 168 -13.64 -14.53 -3.20
CA ILE A 168 -12.67 -14.84 -4.26
C ILE A 168 -12.76 -16.31 -4.68
N PHE A 169 -13.29 -17.15 -3.81
CA PHE A 169 -13.57 -18.55 -4.12
C PHE A 169 -15.06 -18.74 -4.42
N ALA A 170 -15.36 -19.45 -5.49
CA ALA A 170 -16.74 -19.89 -5.76
C ALA A 170 -17.21 -20.98 -4.81
N HIS A 171 -16.29 -21.66 -4.10
CA HIS A 171 -16.55 -22.79 -3.20
C HIS A 171 -15.57 -22.78 -2.04
N ASP A 172 -16.00 -23.24 -0.86
CA ASP A 172 -15.15 -23.41 0.31
C ASP A 172 -14.04 -24.45 0.03
N ILE A 173 -12.88 -24.28 0.70
CA ILE A 173 -11.79 -25.25 0.62
C ILE A 173 -12.11 -26.44 1.51
N VAL A 174 -12.19 -27.63 0.96
CA VAL A 174 -12.47 -28.88 1.68
C VAL A 174 -11.21 -29.38 2.39
N ILE A 175 -11.31 -29.70 3.67
CA ILE A 175 -10.20 -30.20 4.49
C ILE A 175 -10.57 -31.57 5.04
N PRO A 176 -9.87 -32.65 4.65
CA PRO A 176 -10.04 -33.96 5.26
C PRO A 176 -9.71 -33.91 6.77
N LYS A 177 -10.50 -34.56 7.62
CA LYS A 177 -10.34 -34.53 9.09
C LYS A 177 -8.92 -34.85 9.57
N ARG A 178 -8.24 -35.79 8.92
CA ARG A 178 -6.82 -36.15 9.21
C ARG A 178 -5.83 -35.01 8.96
N LYS A 179 -6.24 -33.96 8.24
CA LYS A 179 -5.40 -32.79 7.87
C LYS A 179 -5.76 -31.52 8.63
N LEU A 180 -6.61 -31.62 9.68
CA LEU A 180 -7.05 -30.50 10.51
C LEU A 180 -5.99 -30.00 11.52
N LYS A 181 -4.95 -30.81 11.81
CA LYS A 181 -3.91 -30.48 12.81
C LYS A 181 -4.46 -29.98 14.16
N GLY A 182 -5.60 -30.50 14.60
CA GLY A 182 -6.21 -30.12 15.88
C GLY A 182 -7.12 -28.91 15.83
N GLY A 183 -7.34 -28.30 14.66
CA GLY A 183 -8.27 -27.19 14.50
C GLY A 183 -9.69 -27.60 14.84
N LYS A 184 -10.43 -26.68 15.45
CA LYS A 184 -11.81 -26.86 15.91
C LYS A 184 -12.78 -26.00 15.09
N ASP A 185 -14.07 -26.26 15.23
CA ASP A 185 -15.10 -25.43 14.66
C ASP A 185 -15.02 -24.00 15.19
N GLY A 186 -15.05 -23.01 14.30
CA GLY A 186 -14.88 -21.60 14.63
C GLY A 186 -13.44 -21.09 14.77
N ASP A 187 -12.42 -21.95 14.67
CA ASP A 187 -11.04 -21.51 14.70
C ASP A 187 -10.63 -20.82 13.38
N LYS A 188 -9.84 -19.76 13.47
CA LYS A 188 -9.09 -19.21 12.35
C LYS A 188 -7.90 -20.10 12.05
N ALA A 189 -7.70 -20.45 10.79
CA ALA A 189 -6.61 -21.32 10.37
C ALA A 189 -5.97 -20.88 9.06
N VAL A 190 -4.69 -21.19 8.93
CA VAL A 190 -3.92 -21.09 7.69
C VAL A 190 -3.97 -22.45 6.99
N VAL A 191 -4.48 -22.48 5.77
CA VAL A 191 -4.68 -23.70 4.99
C VAL A 191 -3.90 -23.62 3.68
N LYS A 192 -3.10 -24.64 3.39
CA LYS A 192 -2.41 -24.80 2.11
C LYS A 192 -3.26 -25.67 1.18
N ILE A 193 -3.44 -25.23 -0.05
CA ILE A 193 -4.08 -26.03 -1.10
C ILE A 193 -3.12 -27.14 -1.52
N ILE A 194 -3.60 -28.36 -1.48
CA ILE A 194 -2.87 -29.56 -1.91
C ILE A 194 -3.46 -30.15 -3.21
N GLN A 195 -4.68 -29.75 -3.56
CA GLN A 195 -5.30 -30.09 -4.83
C GLN A 195 -6.11 -28.91 -5.32
N PHE A 196 -5.69 -28.36 -6.45
CA PHE A 196 -6.43 -27.29 -7.12
C PHE A 196 -7.60 -27.85 -7.93
N PRO A 197 -8.64 -27.01 -8.19
CA PRO A 197 -9.77 -27.45 -9.00
C PRO A 197 -9.32 -27.70 -10.46
N GLY A 198 -9.92 -28.68 -11.11
CA GLY A 198 -9.57 -29.03 -12.48
C GLY A 198 -10.68 -29.83 -13.17
N LYS A 199 -10.34 -30.43 -14.31
CA LYS A 199 -11.31 -31.20 -15.11
C LYS A 199 -11.86 -32.43 -14.38
N GLU A 200 -11.07 -33.07 -13.49
CA GLU A 200 -11.43 -34.26 -12.75
C GLU A 200 -12.22 -34.01 -11.48
N SER A 201 -11.94 -32.89 -10.82
CA SER A 201 -12.64 -32.48 -9.59
C SER A 201 -12.72 -30.96 -9.52
N LYS A 202 -13.93 -30.45 -9.25
CA LYS A 202 -14.17 -29.03 -8.97
C LYS A 202 -13.82 -28.65 -7.54
N ASN A 203 -13.60 -29.63 -6.65
CA ASN A 203 -13.31 -29.38 -5.24
C ASN A 203 -11.86 -28.96 -5.06
N ILE A 204 -11.68 -27.90 -4.25
CA ILE A 204 -10.38 -27.46 -3.76
C ILE A 204 -10.13 -28.25 -2.47
N ILE A 205 -8.99 -28.96 -2.38
CA ILE A 205 -8.63 -29.69 -1.17
C ILE A 205 -7.42 -29.03 -0.53
N GLY A 206 -7.54 -28.74 0.78
CA GLY A 206 -6.50 -28.14 1.57
C GLY A 206 -6.05 -28.99 2.76
N GLU A 207 -4.95 -28.55 3.36
CA GLU A 207 -4.48 -29.02 4.67
C GLU A 207 -4.18 -27.83 5.57
N VAL A 208 -4.55 -27.93 6.85
CA VAL A 208 -4.20 -26.91 7.83
C VAL A 208 -2.68 -26.88 8.00
N VAL A 209 -2.08 -25.70 7.86
CA VAL A 209 -0.66 -25.44 8.11
C VAL A 209 -0.47 -24.99 9.56
N ASP A 210 -1.28 -24.03 9.98
CA ASP A 210 -1.26 -23.48 11.35
C ASP A 210 -2.68 -23.14 11.81
N VAL A 211 -2.97 -23.33 13.10
CA VAL A 211 -4.21 -22.91 13.75
C VAL A 211 -3.90 -21.64 14.52
N LEU A 212 -4.55 -20.54 14.15
CA LEU A 212 -4.29 -19.24 14.76
C LEU A 212 -5.01 -19.08 16.10
N GLY A 213 -6.21 -19.70 16.25
CA GLY A 213 -7.02 -19.67 17.47
C GLY A 213 -8.48 -19.33 17.20
N VAL A 214 -9.21 -19.00 18.25
CA VAL A 214 -10.66 -18.72 18.19
C VAL A 214 -10.90 -17.36 17.54
N SER A 215 -11.83 -17.30 16.58
CA SER A 215 -12.23 -16.06 15.91
C SER A 215 -12.75 -15.03 16.93
N GLY A 216 -12.37 -13.75 16.73
CA GLY A 216 -12.73 -12.64 17.61
C GLY A 216 -11.74 -12.34 18.73
N ASP A 217 -10.71 -13.18 18.93
CA ASP A 217 -9.58 -12.86 19.77
C ASP A 217 -8.64 -11.88 19.05
N ASN A 218 -8.21 -10.80 19.71
CA ASN A 218 -7.40 -9.76 19.08
C ASN A 218 -6.10 -10.28 18.46
N ASP A 219 -5.37 -11.16 19.19
CA ASP A 219 -4.12 -11.73 18.69
C ASP A 219 -4.35 -12.59 17.44
N VAL A 220 -5.47 -13.33 17.47
CA VAL A 220 -5.88 -14.19 16.35
C VAL A 220 -6.23 -13.35 15.11
N GLU A 221 -6.99 -12.27 15.28
CA GLU A 221 -7.41 -11.43 14.17
C GLU A 221 -6.20 -10.66 13.56
N MET A 222 -5.28 -10.14 14.38
CA MET A 222 -4.06 -9.50 13.89
C MET A 222 -3.15 -10.50 13.15
N ASN A 223 -2.97 -11.71 13.70
CA ASN A 223 -2.22 -12.77 13.01
C ASN A 223 -2.94 -13.25 11.73
N THR A 224 -4.27 -13.22 11.71
CA THR A 224 -5.08 -13.50 10.50
C THR A 224 -4.78 -12.49 9.40
N ILE A 225 -4.74 -11.19 9.71
CA ILE A 225 -4.37 -10.14 8.76
C ILE A 225 -2.98 -10.40 8.19
N LEU A 226 -1.98 -10.63 9.05
CA LEU A 226 -0.62 -10.93 8.60
C LEU A 226 -0.58 -12.15 7.67
N ALA A 227 -1.21 -13.23 8.06
CA ALA A 227 -1.25 -14.46 7.27
C ALA A 227 -1.99 -14.31 5.92
N GLN A 228 -3.05 -13.48 5.84
CA GLN A 228 -3.76 -13.15 4.59
C GLN A 228 -2.83 -12.50 3.56
N TYR A 229 -1.89 -11.69 4.03
CA TYR A 229 -0.87 -11.04 3.20
C TYR A 229 0.38 -11.90 3.00
N GLY A 230 0.43 -13.12 3.55
CA GLY A 230 1.62 -13.98 3.51
C GLY A 230 2.79 -13.45 4.34
N LEU A 231 2.52 -12.52 5.26
CA LEU A 231 3.51 -11.92 6.13
C LEU A 231 3.84 -12.84 7.32
N PRO A 232 5.11 -12.90 7.74
CA PRO A 232 5.51 -13.73 8.87
C PRO A 232 5.06 -13.07 10.19
N TYR A 233 4.36 -13.81 11.03
CA TYR A 233 3.91 -13.40 12.37
C TYR A 233 4.68 -14.11 13.51
N LYS A 234 5.62 -14.97 13.16
CA LYS A 234 6.52 -15.67 14.10
C LYS A 234 7.93 -15.70 13.53
N TYR A 235 8.95 -15.75 14.40
CA TYR A 235 10.31 -16.03 13.99
C TYR A 235 10.58 -17.54 13.97
N PRO A 236 11.39 -18.03 13.00
CA PRO A 236 11.96 -19.37 13.10
C PRO A 236 12.86 -19.47 14.34
N LYS A 237 12.70 -20.51 15.14
CA LYS A 237 13.50 -20.72 16.36
C LYS A 237 15.02 -20.66 16.12
N ALA A 238 15.47 -21.14 14.96
CA ALA A 238 16.89 -21.08 14.60
C ALA A 238 17.42 -19.65 14.44
N VAL A 239 16.57 -18.70 13.97
CA VAL A 239 16.91 -17.29 13.83
C VAL A 239 17.00 -16.62 15.21
N GLU A 240 16.05 -16.89 16.10
CA GLU A 240 16.06 -16.40 17.48
C GLU A 240 17.31 -16.90 18.23
N GLN A 241 17.60 -18.21 18.15
CA GLN A 241 18.80 -18.80 18.75
C GLN A 241 20.10 -18.23 18.16
N ALA A 242 20.13 -17.86 16.89
CA ALA A 242 21.29 -17.20 16.30
C ALA A 242 21.46 -15.79 16.83
N ALA A 243 20.37 -15.04 17.02
CA ALA A 243 20.39 -13.70 17.60
C ALA A 243 20.86 -13.73 19.07
N GLU A 244 20.43 -14.73 19.87
CA GLU A 244 20.88 -14.89 21.26
C GLU A 244 22.41 -15.11 21.41
N ARG A 245 23.06 -15.64 20.38
CA ARG A 245 24.53 -15.87 20.39
C ARG A 245 25.34 -14.63 20.04
N ILE A 246 24.70 -13.55 19.56
CA ILE A 246 25.39 -12.31 19.23
C ILE A 246 25.79 -11.61 20.55
N SER A 247 27.09 -11.33 20.70
CA SER A 247 27.58 -10.57 21.85
C SER A 247 27.15 -9.11 21.76
N ALA A 248 26.73 -8.55 22.89
CA ALA A 248 26.50 -7.12 23.05
C ALA A 248 27.78 -6.36 23.47
N GLU A 249 28.85 -7.08 23.80
CA GLU A 249 30.10 -6.48 24.26
C GLU A 249 30.82 -5.77 23.10
N ILE A 250 31.16 -4.51 23.31
CA ILE A 250 31.97 -3.70 22.41
C ILE A 250 33.41 -3.74 22.88
N THR A 251 34.28 -4.35 22.10
CA THR A 251 35.66 -4.52 22.50
C THR A 251 36.47 -3.22 22.33
N PRO A 252 37.54 -2.99 23.17
CA PRO A 252 38.42 -1.83 23.00
C PRO A 252 39.06 -1.76 21.58
N GLU A 253 39.28 -2.93 20.95
CA GLU A 253 39.78 -3.00 19.59
C GLU A 253 38.76 -2.43 18.58
N GLU A 254 37.47 -2.73 18.77
CA GLU A 254 36.43 -2.19 17.88
C GLU A 254 36.26 -0.67 18.08
N ILE A 255 36.33 -0.19 19.35
CA ILE A 255 36.30 1.23 19.66
C ILE A 255 37.42 1.97 18.94
N SER A 256 38.67 1.41 19.00
CA SER A 256 39.85 2.05 18.38
C SER A 256 39.76 2.25 16.86
N LYS A 257 38.85 1.55 16.16
CA LYS A 257 38.63 1.66 14.73
C LYS A 257 37.58 2.72 14.36
N ARG A 258 36.97 3.34 15.36
CA ARG A 258 35.82 4.24 15.20
C ARG A 258 36.13 5.64 15.73
N GLU A 259 35.43 6.65 15.20
CA GLU A 259 35.46 7.97 15.85
C GLU A 259 34.67 7.93 17.16
N ASP A 260 35.23 8.51 18.21
CA ASP A 260 34.65 8.48 19.55
C ASP A 260 33.78 9.71 19.81
N PHE A 261 32.49 9.51 19.97
CA PHE A 261 31.47 10.51 20.27
C PHE A 261 30.85 10.34 21.67
N ARG A 262 31.38 9.48 22.53
CA ARG A 262 30.80 9.18 23.84
C ARG A 262 30.74 10.38 24.79
N GLU A 263 31.61 11.36 24.60
CA GLU A 263 31.67 12.59 25.42
C GLU A 263 30.91 13.77 24.76
N VAL A 264 30.35 13.59 23.54
CA VAL A 264 29.57 14.61 22.84
C VAL A 264 28.10 14.45 23.19
N PHE A 265 27.44 15.55 23.58
CA PHE A 265 25.97 15.50 23.81
C PHE A 265 25.25 14.85 22.67
N THR A 266 24.57 13.78 22.98
CA THR A 266 23.83 12.96 22.00
C THR A 266 22.47 12.57 22.59
N CYS A 267 21.40 12.65 21.80
CA CYS A 267 20.06 12.25 22.24
C CYS A 267 19.30 11.53 21.12
N THR A 268 18.34 10.70 21.51
CA THR A 268 17.31 10.18 20.61
C THR A 268 15.99 10.90 20.87
N ILE A 269 15.14 11.05 19.83
CA ILE A 269 13.83 11.69 19.91
C ILE A 269 12.84 10.82 19.12
N ASP A 270 11.97 10.10 19.83
CA ASP A 270 11.17 9.01 19.30
C ASP A 270 9.73 9.03 19.86
N PRO A 271 8.81 8.21 19.32
CA PRO A 271 7.52 7.96 19.96
C PRO A 271 7.70 7.44 21.40
N LYS A 272 6.78 7.79 22.30
CA LYS A 272 6.87 7.44 23.73
C LYS A 272 7.05 5.95 24.00
N ASP A 273 6.46 5.10 23.18
CA ASP A 273 6.44 3.63 23.29
C ASP A 273 7.51 2.93 22.46
N ALA A 274 8.33 3.66 21.69
CA ALA A 274 9.41 3.10 20.88
C ALA A 274 10.48 2.42 21.76
N LYS A 275 11.08 1.33 21.24
CA LYS A 275 12.16 0.56 21.87
C LYS A 275 13.33 0.35 20.91
N ASP A 276 13.13 0.52 19.63
CA ASP A 276 14.05 0.31 18.50
C ASP A 276 14.58 1.65 17.99
N PHE A 277 15.49 2.26 18.76
CA PHE A 277 16.05 3.57 18.41
C PHE A 277 17.08 3.41 17.28
N ASP A 278 16.64 3.69 16.05
CA ASP A 278 17.48 3.63 14.85
C ASP A 278 18.47 4.78 14.77
N ASP A 279 18.09 5.98 15.24
CA ASP A 279 18.83 7.22 15.04
C ASP A 279 19.01 8.04 16.33
N ALA A 280 20.11 8.77 16.39
CA ALA A 280 20.41 9.75 17.41
C ALA A 280 21.06 10.99 16.79
N LEU A 281 20.86 12.14 17.40
CA LEU A 281 21.50 13.40 17.02
C LEU A 281 22.49 13.85 18.08
N SER A 282 23.68 14.27 17.65
CA SER A 282 24.63 14.98 18.50
C SER A 282 24.85 16.40 17.99
N ILE A 283 25.13 17.34 18.88
CA ILE A 283 25.41 18.73 18.54
C ILE A 283 26.46 19.33 19.44
N VAL A 284 27.43 20.03 18.85
CA VAL A 284 28.45 20.80 19.56
C VAL A 284 28.86 22.01 18.75
N GLN A 285 29.08 23.15 19.43
CA GLN A 285 29.59 24.35 18.77
C GLN A 285 31.12 24.26 18.65
N LEU A 286 31.63 24.48 17.42
CA LEU A 286 33.06 24.47 17.15
C LEU A 286 33.70 25.82 17.47
N PRO A 287 35.04 25.86 17.69
CA PRO A 287 35.74 27.12 17.98
C PRO A 287 35.61 28.20 16.91
N ASN A 288 35.33 27.83 15.67
CA ASN A 288 35.08 28.75 14.58
C ASN A 288 33.67 29.33 14.52
N GLY A 289 32.81 29.00 15.49
CA GLY A 289 31.42 29.44 15.57
C GLY A 289 30.44 28.56 14.80
N ASN A 290 30.91 27.65 13.95
CA ASN A 290 30.03 26.69 13.27
C ASN A 290 29.50 25.63 14.25
N TRP A 291 28.49 24.89 13.80
CA TRP A 291 27.92 23.77 14.53
C TRP A 291 28.40 22.45 13.91
N GLN A 292 28.90 21.53 14.73
CA GLN A 292 29.05 20.14 14.33
C GLN A 292 27.80 19.39 14.77
N VAL A 293 27.08 18.84 13.79
CA VAL A 293 25.91 18.00 14.03
C VAL A 293 26.21 16.59 13.52
N GLY A 294 26.05 15.60 14.40
CA GLY A 294 26.17 14.19 14.06
C GLY A 294 24.79 13.56 13.91
N VAL A 295 24.57 12.87 12.79
CA VAL A 295 23.43 11.97 12.58
C VAL A 295 23.97 10.56 12.72
N HIS A 296 23.68 9.92 13.85
CA HIS A 296 24.19 8.61 14.23
C HIS A 296 23.11 7.56 14.02
N ILE A 297 23.42 6.54 13.24
CA ILE A 297 22.49 5.47 12.88
C ILE A 297 23.01 4.15 13.43
N ALA A 298 22.14 3.35 14.00
CA ALA A 298 22.48 2.03 14.54
C ALA A 298 23.26 1.19 13.51
N ASP A 299 24.45 0.71 13.88
CA ASP A 299 25.30 -0.06 12.96
C ASP A 299 24.86 -1.53 12.91
N VAL A 300 23.66 -1.77 12.36
CA VAL A 300 23.10 -3.11 12.19
C VAL A 300 24.04 -4.00 11.38
N SER A 301 24.73 -3.44 10.37
CA SER A 301 25.61 -4.19 9.47
C SER A 301 26.84 -4.77 10.19
N HIS A 302 27.21 -4.20 11.34
CA HIS A 302 28.24 -4.76 12.20
C HIS A 302 27.81 -6.10 12.81
N TYR A 303 26.58 -6.22 13.28
CA TYR A 303 26.04 -7.39 13.97
C TYR A 303 25.42 -8.41 13.02
N VAL A 304 24.71 -7.97 12.02
CA VAL A 304 24.03 -8.82 11.03
C VAL A 304 24.89 -8.99 9.78
N LYS A 305 25.68 -10.05 9.78
CA LYS A 305 26.61 -10.34 8.66
C LYS A 305 25.85 -10.83 7.45
N GLU A 306 26.26 -10.36 6.26
CA GLU A 306 25.69 -10.77 4.97
C GLU A 306 25.71 -12.30 4.79
N GLY A 307 24.60 -12.87 4.34
CA GLY A 307 24.42 -14.30 4.12
C GLY A 307 24.18 -15.13 5.39
N SER A 308 24.21 -14.53 6.59
CA SER A 308 23.85 -15.20 7.84
C SER A 308 22.37 -15.61 7.85
N ILE A 309 22.00 -16.51 8.79
CA ILE A 309 20.59 -16.93 8.93
C ILE A 309 19.68 -15.73 9.31
N ILE A 310 20.19 -14.78 10.10
CA ILE A 310 19.48 -13.57 10.48
C ILE A 310 19.32 -12.66 9.27
N ASP A 311 20.37 -12.50 8.48
CA ASP A 311 20.34 -11.68 7.27
C ASP A 311 19.34 -12.21 6.23
N LYS A 312 19.33 -13.52 6.00
CA LYS A 312 18.36 -14.16 5.09
C LYS A 312 16.91 -13.95 5.54
N GLU A 313 16.66 -13.99 6.85
CA GLU A 313 15.33 -13.71 7.39
C GLU A 313 15.00 -12.23 7.28
N ALA A 314 15.95 -11.32 7.56
CA ALA A 314 15.78 -9.88 7.39
C ALA A 314 15.52 -9.51 5.91
N GLN A 315 16.26 -10.12 4.98
CA GLN A 315 16.04 -9.96 3.54
C GLN A 315 14.63 -10.41 3.15
N LYS A 316 14.18 -11.58 3.64
CA LYS A 316 12.84 -12.11 3.35
C LYS A 316 11.73 -11.17 3.86
N ARG A 317 11.89 -10.62 5.07
CA ARG A 317 10.93 -9.67 5.67
C ARG A 317 10.99 -8.30 5.01
N ALA A 318 12.18 -7.86 4.62
CA ALA A 318 12.52 -6.58 4.01
C ALA A 318 12.18 -5.32 4.83
N THR A 319 11.14 -5.36 5.65
CA THR A 319 10.71 -4.24 6.50
C THR A 319 10.03 -4.74 7.77
N SER A 320 10.05 -3.93 8.84
CA SER A 320 9.15 -4.11 9.99
C SER A 320 7.72 -3.78 9.60
N ILE A 321 6.75 -4.41 10.26
CA ILE A 321 5.32 -4.25 9.98
C ILE A 321 4.69 -3.62 11.22
N TYR A 322 3.98 -2.51 11.04
CA TYR A 322 3.33 -1.76 12.10
C TYR A 322 1.82 -1.99 12.01
N LEU A 323 1.28 -2.80 12.93
CA LEU A 323 -0.17 -2.91 13.09
C LEU A 323 -0.64 -1.92 14.15
N VAL A 324 -1.93 -1.74 14.28
CA VAL A 324 -2.49 -0.75 15.23
C VAL A 324 -2.05 -0.99 16.68
N ASP A 325 -1.89 -2.26 17.09
CA ASP A 325 -1.62 -2.65 18.48
C ASP A 325 -0.22 -3.23 18.69
N ARG A 326 0.52 -3.53 17.63
CA ARG A 326 1.83 -4.18 17.73
C ARG A 326 2.72 -3.94 16.53
N THR A 327 4.03 -4.13 16.74
CA THR A 327 5.02 -4.14 15.67
C THR A 327 5.55 -5.57 15.49
N ILE A 328 5.61 -6.02 14.24
CA ILE A 328 6.32 -7.25 13.86
C ILE A 328 7.68 -6.83 13.30
N PRO A 329 8.76 -6.96 14.07
CA PRO A 329 10.04 -6.39 13.68
C PRO A 329 10.71 -7.17 12.55
N MET A 330 11.53 -6.48 11.74
CA MET A 330 12.37 -7.09 10.70
C MET A 330 13.49 -7.95 11.30
N LEU A 331 14.05 -7.51 12.40
CA LEU A 331 15.12 -8.20 13.15
C LEU A 331 14.57 -8.78 14.45
N PRO A 332 15.13 -9.90 14.97
CA PRO A 332 14.77 -10.42 16.28
C PRO A 332 14.88 -9.35 17.39
N GLU A 333 13.98 -9.39 18.38
CA GLU A 333 13.87 -8.37 19.43
C GLU A 333 15.20 -8.12 20.16
N ARG A 334 16.01 -9.14 20.38
CA ARG A 334 17.33 -9.00 20.98
C ARG A 334 18.22 -8.03 20.19
N LEU A 335 18.11 -8.00 18.88
CA LEU A 335 18.86 -7.07 18.04
C LEU A 335 18.17 -5.71 17.96
N CYS A 336 16.89 -5.67 17.59
CA CYS A 336 16.22 -4.41 17.33
C CYS A 336 15.97 -3.58 18.58
N ASN A 337 15.64 -4.19 19.74
CA ASN A 337 15.29 -3.47 20.95
C ASN A 337 16.47 -3.30 21.93
N PHE A 338 17.57 -4.07 21.76
CA PHE A 338 18.66 -4.09 22.72
C PHE A 338 20.02 -3.82 22.08
N ILE A 339 20.59 -4.75 21.29
CA ILE A 339 21.97 -4.67 20.82
C ILE A 339 22.17 -3.48 19.89
N CYS A 340 21.32 -3.34 18.85
CA CYS A 340 21.45 -2.29 17.85
C CYS A 340 20.82 -0.97 18.29
N SER A 341 19.74 -1.01 19.10
CA SER A 341 19.01 0.18 19.56
C SER A 341 19.92 1.16 20.29
N LEU A 342 19.90 2.45 19.91
CA LEU A 342 20.73 3.52 20.45
C LEU A 342 20.21 3.99 21.83
N ARG A 343 20.13 3.09 22.77
CA ARG A 343 19.57 3.30 24.11
C ARG A 343 20.41 4.29 24.95
N PRO A 344 19.75 5.10 25.79
CA PRO A 344 20.46 6.07 26.63
C PRO A 344 21.38 5.37 27.64
N ASP A 345 22.47 6.04 28.01
CA ASP A 345 23.48 5.63 28.97
C ASP A 345 24.28 4.37 28.61
N GLU A 346 24.05 3.81 27.42
CA GLU A 346 24.77 2.64 26.92
C GLU A 346 25.73 3.03 25.77
N GLU A 347 26.93 2.42 25.74
CA GLU A 347 27.80 2.53 24.58
C GLU A 347 27.21 1.77 23.40
N LYS A 348 27.14 2.42 22.23
CA LYS A 348 26.56 1.84 21.03
C LYS A 348 27.43 2.10 19.81
N LEU A 349 27.45 1.12 18.91
CA LEU A 349 28.08 1.26 17.60
C LEU A 349 27.11 1.93 16.64
N ALA A 350 27.60 2.97 15.95
CA ALA A 350 26.81 3.69 14.99
C ALA A 350 27.56 3.87 13.66
N TYR A 351 26.80 4.06 12.60
CA TYR A 351 27.28 4.55 11.32
C TYR A 351 26.75 5.97 11.15
N SER A 352 27.64 6.94 11.05
CA SER A 352 27.28 8.34 11.25
C SER A 352 27.63 9.22 10.07
N VAL A 353 26.79 10.23 9.85
CA VAL A 353 27.12 11.36 8.99
C VAL A 353 27.34 12.58 9.88
N ILE A 354 28.55 13.09 9.89
CA ILE A 354 28.97 14.24 10.70
C ILE A 354 29.04 15.46 9.81
N PHE A 355 28.27 16.47 10.13
CA PHE A 355 28.21 17.73 9.39
C PHE A 355 28.86 18.86 10.16
N GLU A 356 29.60 19.71 9.46
CA GLU A 356 29.92 21.05 9.91
C GLU A 356 29.06 22.04 9.15
N MET A 357 28.29 22.86 9.85
CA MET A 357 27.37 23.84 9.24
C MET A 357 27.37 25.17 9.99
N ASP A 358 27.07 26.24 9.26
CA ASP A 358 26.88 27.58 9.86
C ASP A 358 25.47 27.74 10.48
N GLU A 359 25.19 28.88 11.10
CA GLU A 359 23.88 29.20 11.73
C GLU A 359 22.70 29.17 10.75
N LEU A 360 22.94 29.26 9.46
CA LEU A 360 21.94 29.18 8.40
C LEU A 360 21.81 27.74 7.83
N ALA A 361 22.42 26.77 8.50
CA ALA A 361 22.48 25.38 8.09
C ALA A 361 23.18 25.15 6.71
N ASN A 362 24.02 26.07 6.25
CA ASN A 362 24.85 25.83 5.08
C ASN A 362 25.96 24.85 5.46
N ILE A 363 26.03 23.72 4.78
CA ILE A 363 27.02 22.67 5.01
C ILE A 363 28.38 23.14 4.50
N LYS A 364 29.37 23.20 5.38
CA LYS A 364 30.76 23.54 5.06
C LYS A 364 31.58 22.31 4.76
N ASN A 365 31.34 21.24 5.53
CA ASN A 365 32.00 19.95 5.37
C ASN A 365 31.12 18.83 5.90
N HIS A 366 31.35 17.61 5.43
CA HIS A 366 30.74 16.40 5.99
C HIS A 366 31.69 15.20 5.86
N ARG A 367 31.43 14.17 6.65
CA ARG A 367 32.07 12.87 6.54
C ARG A 367 31.14 11.76 6.98
N VAL A 368 31.27 10.60 6.34
CA VAL A 368 30.49 9.39 6.62
C VAL A 368 31.43 8.37 7.25
N VAL A 369 31.23 8.06 8.53
CA VAL A 369 32.18 7.31 9.35
C VAL A 369 31.50 6.38 10.34
N HIS A 370 32.18 5.30 10.71
CA HIS A 370 31.77 4.49 11.87
C HIS A 370 32.14 5.21 13.16
N THR A 371 31.22 5.24 14.12
CA THR A 371 31.40 5.89 15.42
C THR A 371 31.07 4.96 16.57
N VAL A 372 31.54 5.30 17.77
CA VAL A 372 31.01 4.83 19.02
C VAL A 372 30.39 6.01 19.76
N ILE A 373 29.14 5.84 20.20
CA ILE A 373 28.37 6.88 20.87
C ILE A 373 27.89 6.41 22.23
N LYS A 374 27.51 7.37 23.08
CA LYS A 374 26.76 7.12 24.31
C LYS A 374 25.67 8.18 24.40
N SER A 375 24.39 7.80 24.10
CA SER A 375 23.30 8.74 24.18
C SER A 375 23.07 9.20 25.62
N ASN A 376 23.04 10.51 25.85
CA ASN A 376 22.83 11.10 27.18
C ASN A 376 21.38 11.05 27.60
N ARG A 377 20.46 11.10 26.65
CA ARG A 377 19.02 11.20 26.92
C ARG A 377 18.18 10.64 25.80
N ARG A 378 17.12 9.91 26.14
CA ARG A 378 16.03 9.59 25.27
C ARG A 378 14.87 10.54 25.54
N TYR A 379 14.39 11.26 24.52
CA TYR A 379 13.21 12.11 24.56
C TYR A 379 12.05 11.48 23.82
N ALA A 380 10.83 11.75 24.30
CA ALA A 380 9.63 11.58 23.49
C ALA A 380 9.38 12.84 22.65
N TYR A 381 8.72 12.71 21.48
CA TYR A 381 8.39 13.88 20.66
C TYR A 381 7.62 14.94 21.43
N GLU A 382 6.70 14.53 22.31
CA GLU A 382 5.88 15.42 23.13
C GLU A 382 6.73 16.23 24.15
N GLU A 383 7.79 15.60 24.68
CA GLU A 383 8.71 16.27 25.63
C GLU A 383 9.50 17.38 24.90
N VAL A 384 10.07 17.04 23.73
CA VAL A 384 10.82 18.04 22.94
C VAL A 384 9.87 19.14 22.46
N GLN A 385 8.67 18.81 22.02
CA GLN A 385 7.69 19.82 21.60
C GLN A 385 7.36 20.79 22.74
N ALA A 386 7.14 20.30 23.95
CA ALA A 386 6.91 21.15 25.11
C ALA A 386 8.09 22.07 25.39
N ILE A 387 9.34 21.57 25.33
CA ILE A 387 10.55 22.39 25.48
C ILE A 387 10.61 23.47 24.41
N LEU A 388 10.28 23.17 23.14
CA LEU A 388 10.27 24.15 22.06
C LEU A 388 9.23 25.25 22.32
N GLU A 389 8.01 24.89 22.69
CA GLU A 389 6.88 25.80 22.97
C GLU A 389 7.18 26.69 24.19
N ASP A 390 7.72 26.16 25.29
CA ASP A 390 8.10 26.88 26.50
C ASP A 390 9.20 27.94 26.24
N ASN A 391 9.96 27.76 25.15
CA ASN A 391 10.99 28.71 24.71
C ASN A 391 10.54 29.63 23.56
N GLY A 392 9.24 29.63 23.24
CA GLY A 392 8.63 30.58 22.32
C GLY A 392 8.59 30.13 20.86
N VAL A 393 8.77 28.86 20.57
CA VAL A 393 8.46 28.27 19.26
C VAL A 393 6.94 28.14 19.15
N VAL A 394 6.39 28.66 18.08
CA VAL A 394 4.96 28.44 17.73
C VAL A 394 4.91 27.34 16.68
N ASP A 395 4.29 26.22 17.02
CA ASP A 395 4.22 25.05 16.16
C ASP A 395 3.64 25.38 14.76
N GLY A 396 4.25 24.80 13.74
CA GLY A 396 3.81 24.92 12.35
C GLY A 396 4.15 26.24 11.65
N THR A 397 4.63 27.29 12.36
CA THR A 397 4.99 28.57 11.74
C THR A 397 6.29 28.50 10.93
N GLY A 398 7.18 27.57 11.25
CA GLY A 398 8.52 27.47 10.66
C GLY A 398 9.50 28.53 11.17
N GLU A 399 9.09 29.37 12.12
CA GLU A 399 9.96 30.36 12.73
C GLU A 399 10.74 29.78 13.93
N PRO A 400 12.04 30.08 14.05
CA PRO A 400 12.85 29.61 15.17
C PRO A 400 12.48 30.32 16.46
N ALA A 401 12.88 29.73 17.60
CA ALA A 401 12.76 30.39 18.90
C ALA A 401 13.48 31.74 18.90
N PRO A 402 12.99 32.74 19.70
CA PRO A 402 13.70 34.01 19.91
C PRO A 402 15.11 33.76 20.48
N LYS A 403 16.14 34.41 19.91
CA LYS A 403 17.51 34.31 20.41
C LYS A 403 17.61 34.82 21.83
N ARG A 404 18.18 34.05 22.73
CA ARG A 404 18.40 34.33 24.17
C ARG A 404 19.82 33.90 24.56
N ASP A 405 20.25 34.33 25.74
CA ASP A 405 21.45 33.72 26.35
C ASP A 405 21.22 32.24 26.56
N PRO A 406 22.19 31.34 26.31
CA PRO A 406 22.05 29.90 26.54
C PRO A 406 21.49 29.49 27.89
N LYS A 407 21.70 30.32 28.93
CA LYS A 407 21.22 30.09 30.30
C LYS A 407 19.74 30.36 30.50
N ASP A 408 19.14 31.16 29.59
CA ASP A 408 17.75 31.64 29.72
C ASP A 408 16.75 30.70 29.03
N TYR A 409 17.25 29.64 28.36
CA TYR A 409 16.38 28.60 27.80
C TYR A 409 15.91 27.65 28.91
N LYS A 410 14.60 27.37 28.91
CA LYS A 410 13.95 26.53 29.93
C LYS A 410 13.91 25.07 29.50
N GLY A 411 14.28 24.21 30.41
CA GLY A 411 14.25 22.75 30.21
C GLY A 411 15.65 22.13 30.11
N GLU A 412 15.70 20.82 30.26
CA GLU A 412 16.95 20.05 30.20
C GLU A 412 17.50 20.07 28.78
N ASN A 413 18.76 20.49 28.61
CA ASN A 413 19.44 20.63 27.31
C ASN A 413 18.69 21.54 26.30
N ALA A 414 17.76 22.41 26.76
CA ALA A 414 16.89 23.20 25.94
C ALA A 414 17.64 24.02 24.88
N TYR A 415 18.77 24.63 25.23
CA TYR A 415 19.59 25.39 24.28
C TYR A 415 20.01 24.54 23.06
N LEU A 416 20.48 23.30 23.31
CA LEU A 416 20.95 22.41 22.23
C LEU A 416 19.79 21.92 21.36
N LEU A 417 18.65 21.60 21.97
CA LEU A 417 17.42 21.23 21.24
C LEU A 417 16.88 22.37 20.39
N ILE A 418 16.87 23.61 20.91
CA ILE A 418 16.48 24.82 20.18
C ILE A 418 17.42 25.08 18.99
N MET A 419 18.72 24.85 19.17
CA MET A 419 19.68 25.00 18.07
C MET A 419 19.46 23.94 16.98
N LEU A 420 19.20 22.68 17.36
CA LEU A 420 18.81 21.64 16.40
C LEU A 420 17.53 22.02 15.64
N ASP A 421 16.49 22.47 16.34
CA ASP A 421 15.24 22.92 15.73
C ASP A 421 15.47 24.10 14.76
N THR A 422 16.30 25.07 15.18
CA THR A 422 16.64 26.23 14.36
C THR A 422 17.32 25.80 13.04
N LEU A 423 18.31 24.91 13.12
CA LEU A 423 19.00 24.37 11.94
C LEU A 423 18.04 23.56 11.06
N ALA A 424 17.20 22.72 11.66
CA ALA A 424 16.20 21.93 10.93
C ALA A 424 15.20 22.80 10.17
N LYS A 425 14.75 23.91 10.76
CA LYS A 425 13.87 24.89 10.10
C LYS A 425 14.53 25.55 8.89
N GLN A 426 15.84 25.86 8.98
CA GLN A 426 16.59 26.39 7.83
C GLN A 426 16.71 25.35 6.71
N LEU A 427 17.02 24.08 7.05
CA LEU A 427 17.07 22.98 6.09
C LEU A 427 15.71 22.80 5.39
N ARG A 428 14.62 22.79 6.16
CA ARG A 428 13.25 22.68 5.66
C ARG A 428 12.89 23.81 4.71
N LYS A 429 13.19 25.05 5.09
CA LYS A 429 12.97 26.23 4.26
C LYS A 429 13.71 26.14 2.93
N ALA A 430 14.99 25.73 2.96
CA ALA A 430 15.78 25.52 1.76
C ALA A 430 15.19 24.43 0.86
N ARG A 431 14.71 23.33 1.43
CA ARG A 431 14.10 22.22 0.70
C ARG A 431 12.82 22.64 -0.03
N PHE A 432 11.92 23.36 0.63
CA PHE A 432 10.70 23.87 -0.02
C PHE A 432 10.99 24.92 -1.08
N ASN A 433 11.97 25.80 -0.86
CA ASN A 433 12.40 26.77 -1.87
C ASN A 433 12.95 26.06 -3.13
N ASN A 434 13.54 24.88 -2.97
CA ASN A 434 14.01 24.02 -4.08
C ASN A 434 12.87 23.26 -4.78
N GLY A 435 11.64 23.32 -4.28
CA GLY A 435 10.48 22.72 -4.92
C GLY A 435 10.02 21.38 -4.32
N ALA A 436 10.36 21.07 -3.08
CA ALA A 436 9.74 19.93 -2.39
C ALA A 436 8.22 20.15 -2.27
N VAL A 437 7.44 19.07 -2.43
CA VAL A 437 5.98 19.14 -2.37
C VAL A 437 5.52 19.01 -0.92
N LYS A 438 4.61 19.87 -0.50
CA LYS A 438 4.04 19.88 0.84
C LYS A 438 2.74 19.08 0.86
N PHE A 439 2.74 17.96 1.58
CA PHE A 439 1.52 17.23 1.93
C PHE A 439 1.53 16.99 3.43
N ASP A 440 0.58 17.57 4.13
CA ASP A 440 0.34 17.24 5.53
C ASP A 440 -0.59 16.02 5.57
N ARG A 441 -0.15 14.94 6.23
CA ARG A 441 -0.95 13.74 6.43
C ARG A 441 -1.42 13.70 7.87
N GLU A 442 -2.70 13.50 8.02
CA GLU A 442 -3.31 13.11 9.28
C GLU A 442 -3.40 11.59 9.30
N GLU A 443 -2.93 10.96 10.36
CA GLU A 443 -2.97 9.50 10.51
C GLU A 443 -3.93 9.15 11.63
N LEU A 444 -4.91 8.29 11.34
CA LEU A 444 -5.85 7.79 12.32
C LEU A 444 -5.17 6.79 13.25
N HIS A 445 -5.19 7.08 14.54
CA HIS A 445 -4.67 6.24 15.60
C HIS A 445 -5.77 5.85 16.58
N PHE A 446 -5.57 4.75 17.29
CA PHE A 446 -6.46 4.28 18.34
C PHE A 446 -5.71 4.11 19.65
N ASP A 447 -6.31 4.57 20.74
CA ASP A 447 -5.91 4.12 22.07
C ASP A 447 -6.47 2.71 22.28
N ILE A 448 -5.62 1.76 22.69
CA ILE A 448 -5.93 0.35 22.81
C ILE A 448 -5.85 -0.07 24.26
N ASP A 449 -6.87 -0.77 24.78
CA ASP A 449 -6.87 -1.32 26.14
C ASP A 449 -5.99 -2.58 26.24
N GLU A 450 -5.82 -3.10 27.47
CA GLU A 450 -5.02 -4.31 27.76
C GLU A 450 -5.55 -5.57 27.04
N LYS A 451 -6.80 -5.56 26.56
CA LYS A 451 -7.42 -6.65 25.80
C LYS A 451 -7.33 -6.44 24.30
N GLY A 452 -6.62 -5.38 23.86
CA GLY A 452 -6.47 -5.03 22.45
C GLY A 452 -7.69 -4.33 21.84
N ARG A 453 -8.69 -3.87 22.63
CA ARG A 453 -9.89 -3.20 22.13
C ARG A 453 -9.62 -1.69 21.97
N PRO A 454 -10.11 -1.07 20.87
CA PRO A 454 -10.00 0.36 20.68
C PRO A 454 -10.94 1.12 21.63
N THR A 455 -10.40 2.09 22.38
CA THR A 455 -11.16 2.90 23.36
C THR A 455 -11.36 4.33 22.90
N ARG A 456 -10.50 4.84 22.01
CA ARG A 456 -10.58 6.17 21.45
C ARG A 456 -9.92 6.22 20.08
N ALA A 457 -10.53 6.95 19.14
CA ALA A 457 -9.96 7.27 17.83
C ALA A 457 -9.49 8.73 17.83
N TYR A 458 -8.31 9.02 17.28
CA TYR A 458 -7.76 10.37 17.18
C TYR A 458 -6.77 10.51 16.03
N PHE A 459 -6.57 11.74 15.55
CA PHE A 459 -5.48 12.02 14.61
C PHE A 459 -4.19 12.43 15.31
N LYS A 460 -3.10 11.83 14.86
CA LYS A 460 -1.76 12.26 15.25
C LYS A 460 -1.22 13.26 14.22
N MET A 461 -0.95 14.48 14.68
CA MET A 461 -0.36 15.52 13.86
C MET A 461 1.17 15.54 14.01
N SER A 462 1.87 15.71 12.89
CA SER A 462 3.32 15.93 12.89
C SER A 462 3.64 17.37 13.32
N LYS A 463 4.27 17.52 14.48
CA LYS A 463 4.70 18.78 15.07
C LYS A 463 6.16 19.11 14.75
N ASP A 464 6.64 20.29 15.21
CA ASP A 464 8.02 20.76 14.95
C ASP A 464 9.08 19.78 15.47
N ALA A 465 8.85 19.12 16.61
CA ALA A 465 9.74 18.06 17.12
C ALA A 465 9.91 16.87 16.16
N ASN A 466 8.83 16.47 15.46
CA ASN A 466 8.90 15.42 14.44
C ASN A 466 9.67 15.90 13.21
N LYS A 467 9.39 17.16 12.79
CA LYS A 467 10.04 17.79 11.63
C LYS A 467 11.53 18.00 11.84
N LEU A 468 11.97 18.25 13.10
CA LEU A 468 13.37 18.34 13.47
C LEU A 468 14.12 17.05 13.08
N ILE A 469 13.65 15.92 13.54
CA ILE A 469 14.26 14.60 13.21
C ILE A 469 14.17 14.34 11.71
N GLU A 470 13.00 14.55 11.09
CA GLU A 470 12.79 14.36 9.65
C GLU A 470 13.87 15.07 8.82
N GLU A 471 14.14 16.35 9.08
CA GLU A 471 15.07 17.13 8.26
C GLU A 471 16.53 16.64 8.37
N PHE A 472 16.99 16.22 9.56
CA PHE A 472 18.33 15.64 9.70
C PHE A 472 18.43 14.25 9.07
N MET A 473 17.37 13.45 9.15
CA MET A 473 17.31 12.15 8.46
C MET A 473 17.32 12.33 6.93
N LEU A 474 16.54 13.27 6.41
CA LEU A 474 16.55 13.64 4.99
C LEU A 474 17.92 14.12 4.53
N LEU A 475 18.58 14.95 5.35
CA LEU A 475 19.92 15.46 5.06
C LEU A 475 20.94 14.32 4.97
N ALA A 476 20.97 13.42 5.96
CA ALA A 476 21.90 12.29 5.96
C ALA A 476 21.65 11.34 4.78
N ASN A 477 20.41 10.97 4.52
CA ASN A 477 20.01 10.13 3.40
C ASN A 477 20.44 10.71 2.05
N ARG A 478 20.21 12.02 1.84
CA ARG A 478 20.61 12.74 0.64
C ARG A 478 22.11 12.78 0.49
N THR A 479 22.86 13.13 1.54
CA THR A 479 24.32 13.24 1.53
C THR A 479 24.98 11.93 1.14
N VAL A 480 24.55 10.81 1.76
CA VAL A 480 25.04 9.48 1.41
C VAL A 480 24.77 9.13 -0.05
N ALA A 481 23.59 9.47 -0.56
CA ALA A 481 23.24 9.22 -1.96
C ALA A 481 24.08 10.07 -2.93
N GLU A 482 24.35 11.34 -2.60
CA GLU A 482 25.16 12.26 -3.40
C GLU A 482 26.63 11.82 -3.43
N ASP A 483 27.21 11.39 -2.31
CA ASP A 483 28.61 10.94 -2.22
C ASP A 483 28.92 9.79 -3.18
N ILE A 484 27.97 8.87 -3.35
CA ILE A 484 28.14 7.71 -4.24
C ILE A 484 27.63 8.01 -5.66
N GLY A 485 26.53 8.74 -5.81
CA GLY A 485 25.87 8.98 -7.09
C GLY A 485 26.45 10.12 -7.88
N ARG A 486 26.87 11.22 -7.23
CA ARG A 486 27.42 12.41 -7.90
C ARG A 486 28.90 12.24 -8.20
N VAL A 487 29.21 11.64 -9.32
CA VAL A 487 30.59 11.37 -9.77
C VAL A 487 31.10 12.41 -10.75
N LYS A 488 32.43 12.59 -10.80
CA LYS A 488 33.07 13.47 -11.79
C LYS A 488 32.80 12.97 -13.22
N LYS A 489 32.70 13.91 -14.16
CA LYS A 489 32.52 13.62 -15.60
C LYS A 489 33.48 12.53 -16.08
N GLY A 490 32.98 11.48 -16.71
CA GLY A 490 33.78 10.35 -17.22
C GLY A 490 33.97 9.18 -16.25
N LYS A 491 33.52 9.29 -15.00
CA LYS A 491 33.46 8.17 -14.04
C LYS A 491 32.02 7.60 -13.97
N LYS A 492 31.89 6.29 -13.74
CA LYS A 492 30.61 5.66 -13.48
C LYS A 492 30.35 5.64 -11.97
N ALA A 493 29.15 5.97 -11.56
CA ALA A 493 28.70 5.81 -10.18
C ALA A 493 28.74 4.33 -9.79
N LYS A 494 29.05 4.05 -8.53
CA LYS A 494 28.96 2.70 -7.97
C LYS A 494 27.50 2.36 -7.70
N THR A 495 27.16 1.08 -7.68
CA THR A 495 25.80 0.59 -7.38
C THR A 495 25.38 1.04 -5.98
N LEU A 496 24.17 1.60 -5.89
CA LEU A 496 23.54 1.99 -4.62
C LEU A 496 22.02 1.82 -4.75
N PRO A 497 21.32 1.26 -3.77
CA PRO A 497 19.86 1.33 -3.70
C PRO A 497 19.41 2.78 -3.47
N TYR A 498 18.73 3.36 -4.45
CA TYR A 498 18.12 4.69 -4.31
C TYR A 498 16.65 4.55 -3.93
N ARG A 499 16.13 5.52 -3.19
CA ARG A 499 14.69 5.73 -3.01
C ARG A 499 14.22 6.72 -4.06
N ILE A 500 13.60 6.21 -5.11
CA ILE A 500 13.18 7.01 -6.26
C ILE A 500 11.69 7.34 -6.20
N HIS A 501 11.33 8.53 -6.72
CA HIS A 501 9.95 8.96 -6.85
C HIS A 501 9.82 9.70 -8.18
N ASP A 502 9.06 9.11 -9.11
CA ASP A 502 8.89 9.66 -10.44
C ASP A 502 7.99 10.92 -10.44
N ASN A 503 7.95 11.60 -11.58
CA ASN A 503 7.06 12.73 -11.79
C ASN A 503 5.59 12.29 -11.64
N PRO A 504 4.69 13.20 -11.29
CA PRO A 504 3.26 12.91 -11.30
C PRO A 504 2.79 12.39 -12.66
N ASP A 505 1.78 11.53 -12.66
CA ASP A 505 1.13 11.04 -13.88
C ASP A 505 0.53 12.24 -14.66
N PRO A 506 0.96 12.49 -15.91
CA PRO A 506 0.52 13.67 -16.66
C PRO A 506 -0.99 13.71 -16.90
N LEU A 507 -1.64 12.55 -17.12
CA LEU A 507 -3.08 12.48 -17.37
C LEU A 507 -3.87 12.79 -16.10
N LYS A 508 -3.44 12.25 -14.96
CA LYS A 508 -4.08 12.51 -13.68
C LYS A 508 -3.83 13.95 -13.21
N LEU A 509 -2.65 14.50 -13.50
CA LEU A 509 -2.35 15.89 -13.19
C LEU A 509 -3.22 16.86 -14.00
N GLU A 510 -3.49 16.51 -15.26
CA GLU A 510 -4.40 17.27 -16.10
C GLU A 510 -5.86 17.18 -15.59
N THR A 511 -6.30 15.99 -15.17
CA THR A 511 -7.61 15.79 -14.53
C THR A 511 -7.72 16.65 -13.26
N LEU A 512 -6.65 16.70 -12.45
CA LEU A 512 -6.60 17.58 -11.29
C LEU A 512 -6.72 19.07 -11.70
N ARG A 513 -6.03 19.50 -12.75
CA ARG A 513 -6.10 20.88 -13.27
C ARG A 513 -7.53 21.24 -13.67
N GLU A 514 -8.18 20.39 -14.46
CA GLU A 514 -9.58 20.60 -14.88
C GLU A 514 -10.50 20.69 -13.66
N PHE A 515 -10.29 19.80 -12.67
CA PHE A 515 -11.09 19.78 -11.45
C PHE A 515 -10.94 21.07 -10.65
N VAL A 516 -9.71 21.51 -10.30
CA VAL A 516 -9.49 22.68 -9.45
C VAL A 516 -9.86 23.99 -10.14
N THR A 517 -9.85 24.02 -11.48
CA THR A 517 -10.29 25.18 -12.26
C THR A 517 -11.77 25.50 -12.04
N LYS A 518 -12.61 24.49 -11.75
CA LYS A 518 -14.03 24.68 -11.42
C LYS A 518 -14.23 25.46 -10.12
N PHE A 519 -13.26 25.41 -9.21
CA PHE A 519 -13.25 26.15 -7.94
C PHE A 519 -12.46 27.46 -8.02
N GLY A 520 -12.03 27.86 -9.22
CA GLY A 520 -11.30 29.11 -9.45
C GLY A 520 -9.80 29.03 -9.18
N TYR A 521 -9.25 27.84 -8.89
CA TYR A 521 -7.82 27.66 -8.69
C TYR A 521 -7.10 27.44 -10.02
N LYS A 522 -5.80 27.81 -10.05
CA LYS A 522 -4.94 27.60 -11.21
C LYS A 522 -3.86 26.58 -10.85
N LEU A 523 -3.65 25.59 -11.72
CA LEU A 523 -2.58 24.62 -11.62
C LEU A 523 -1.79 24.58 -12.94
N LYS A 524 -0.46 24.75 -12.86
CA LYS A 524 0.45 24.56 -13.98
C LYS A 524 0.88 23.10 -14.01
N THR A 525 0.60 22.39 -15.10
CA THR A 525 0.85 20.97 -15.28
C THR A 525 2.03 20.66 -16.21
N ASP A 526 2.54 21.68 -16.88
CA ASP A 526 3.67 21.66 -17.82
C ASP A 526 4.87 22.47 -17.30
N GLY A 527 6.04 22.23 -17.86
CA GLY A 527 7.28 22.91 -17.49
C GLY A 527 8.29 22.03 -16.75
N THR A 528 9.20 22.66 -16.01
CA THR A 528 10.21 21.94 -15.22
C THR A 528 9.59 21.28 -13.98
N LYS A 529 10.23 20.19 -13.47
CA LYS A 529 9.83 19.53 -12.22
C LYS A 529 9.55 20.52 -11.07
N GLY A 530 10.45 21.50 -10.89
CA GLY A 530 10.31 22.49 -9.85
C GLY A 530 9.17 23.51 -10.07
N GLU A 531 8.80 23.80 -11.32
CA GLU A 531 7.64 24.69 -11.61
C GLU A 531 6.34 23.99 -11.31
N VAL A 532 6.20 22.72 -11.70
CA VAL A 532 5.01 21.90 -11.37
C VAL A 532 4.86 21.74 -9.86
N ALA A 533 5.95 21.42 -9.16
CA ALA A 533 5.94 21.27 -7.69
C ALA A 533 5.57 22.57 -6.97
N ARG A 534 6.13 23.71 -7.39
CA ARG A 534 5.74 25.02 -6.81
C ARG A 534 4.27 25.37 -7.09
N SER A 535 3.76 25.01 -8.28
CA SER A 535 2.35 25.24 -8.60
C SER A 535 1.42 24.37 -7.75
N LEU A 536 1.81 23.13 -7.48
CA LEU A 536 1.09 22.25 -6.55
C LEU A 536 1.10 22.81 -5.12
N ASN A 537 2.25 23.27 -4.61
CA ASN A 537 2.34 23.91 -3.29
C ASN A 537 1.45 25.16 -3.18
N GLN A 538 1.47 26.02 -4.20
CA GLN A 538 0.59 27.19 -4.25
C GLN A 538 -0.90 26.82 -4.26
N LEU A 539 -1.26 25.71 -4.91
CA LEU A 539 -2.62 25.19 -4.88
C LEU A 539 -2.98 24.72 -3.46
N MET A 540 -2.09 23.95 -2.80
CA MET A 540 -2.31 23.48 -1.43
C MET A 540 -2.46 24.65 -0.45
N ASP A 541 -1.56 25.63 -0.51
CA ASP A 541 -1.60 26.81 0.38
C ASP A 541 -2.88 27.64 0.16
N LYS A 542 -3.31 27.86 -1.10
CA LYS A 542 -4.53 28.62 -1.41
C LYS A 542 -5.82 27.88 -1.04
N SER A 543 -5.79 26.58 -1.01
CA SER A 543 -6.95 25.75 -0.65
C SER A 543 -7.03 25.42 0.84
N SER A 544 -6.03 25.79 1.65
CA SER A 544 -5.91 25.39 3.06
C SER A 544 -7.07 25.82 3.97
N GLU A 545 -7.78 26.89 3.63
CA GLU A 545 -8.97 27.38 4.37
C GLU A 545 -10.29 27.04 3.64
N SER A 546 -10.21 26.26 2.54
CA SER A 546 -11.38 25.93 1.73
C SER A 546 -12.03 24.64 2.23
N VAL A 547 -13.36 24.58 2.18
CA VAL A 547 -14.15 23.36 2.40
C VAL A 547 -13.67 22.21 1.49
N ASN A 548 -13.09 22.53 0.33
CA ASN A 548 -12.61 21.55 -0.65
C ASN A 548 -11.14 21.12 -0.42
N GLN A 549 -10.48 21.56 0.65
CA GLN A 549 -9.06 21.27 0.91
C GLN A 549 -8.74 19.76 0.87
N LYS A 550 -9.44 18.96 1.69
CA LYS A 550 -9.23 17.50 1.78
C LYS A 550 -9.40 16.82 0.42
N LEU A 551 -10.39 17.26 -0.35
CA LEU A 551 -10.66 16.74 -1.67
C LEU A 551 -9.54 17.07 -2.67
N ILE A 552 -9.09 18.31 -2.73
CA ILE A 552 -7.98 18.76 -3.59
C ILE A 552 -6.72 17.98 -3.24
N GLN A 553 -6.41 17.83 -1.95
CA GLN A 553 -5.27 17.03 -1.47
C GLN A 553 -5.39 15.56 -1.91
N THR A 554 -6.57 14.95 -1.77
CA THR A 554 -6.80 13.55 -2.15
C THR A 554 -6.59 13.31 -3.64
N ILE A 555 -7.14 14.19 -4.51
CA ILE A 555 -6.97 14.07 -5.96
C ILE A 555 -5.51 14.35 -6.36
N ALA A 556 -4.86 15.33 -5.72
CA ALA A 556 -3.45 15.62 -5.94
C ALA A 556 -2.55 14.42 -5.57
N LEU A 557 -2.80 13.78 -4.43
CA LEU A 557 -2.09 12.56 -4.02
C LEU A 557 -2.29 11.40 -5.01
N ARG A 558 -3.50 11.23 -5.58
CA ARG A 558 -3.78 10.22 -6.61
C ARG A 558 -3.04 10.46 -7.93
N ALA A 559 -2.63 11.70 -8.20
CA ALA A 559 -1.80 12.04 -9.35
C ALA A 559 -0.32 11.75 -9.12
N MET A 560 0.14 11.62 -7.87
CA MET A 560 1.52 11.28 -7.55
C MET A 560 1.81 9.81 -7.83
N MET A 561 3.02 9.55 -8.30
CA MET A 561 3.55 8.19 -8.41
C MET A 561 3.92 7.68 -7.02
N LYS A 562 4.07 6.37 -6.86
CA LYS A 562 4.58 5.78 -5.61
C LYS A 562 6.11 5.79 -5.61
N ALA A 563 6.72 6.12 -4.48
CA ALA A 563 8.14 5.95 -4.31
C ALA A 563 8.49 4.45 -4.22
N LYS A 564 9.65 4.07 -4.74
CA LYS A 564 10.15 2.69 -4.73
C LYS A 564 11.68 2.66 -4.60
N TYR A 565 12.23 1.50 -4.30
CA TYR A 565 13.67 1.28 -4.34
C TYR A 565 14.10 0.85 -5.73
N SER A 566 15.26 1.32 -6.18
CA SER A 566 15.91 0.90 -7.43
C SER A 566 17.39 1.32 -7.45
N VAL A 567 18.24 0.58 -8.12
CA VAL A 567 19.63 1.00 -8.40
C VAL A 567 19.72 1.98 -9.57
N HIS A 568 18.60 2.26 -10.22
CA HIS A 568 18.47 3.24 -11.30
C HIS A 568 17.97 4.58 -10.75
N ASN A 569 18.88 5.52 -10.52
CA ASN A 569 18.50 6.83 -10.01
C ASN A 569 17.75 7.67 -11.04
N ILE A 570 16.54 8.13 -10.68
CA ILE A 570 15.76 9.12 -11.43
C ILE A 570 15.46 10.37 -10.58
N GLY A 571 15.98 10.42 -9.35
CA GLY A 571 15.68 11.42 -8.34
C GLY A 571 14.39 11.15 -7.58
N HIS A 572 14.04 12.06 -6.69
CA HIS A 572 12.84 11.98 -5.85
C HIS A 572 12.00 13.25 -6.00
N PHE A 573 10.94 13.19 -6.83
CA PHE A 573 10.11 14.36 -7.17
C PHE A 573 9.55 15.05 -5.92
N GLY A 574 8.89 14.31 -5.02
CA GLY A 574 8.24 14.88 -3.84
C GLY A 574 9.18 15.61 -2.89
N LEU A 575 10.46 15.19 -2.80
CA LEU A 575 11.49 15.82 -1.96
C LEU A 575 12.34 16.85 -2.69
N ALA A 576 12.21 16.97 -4.01
CA ALA A 576 13.07 17.77 -4.88
C ALA A 576 14.56 17.41 -4.78
N PHE A 577 14.90 16.14 -4.62
CA PHE A 577 16.26 15.64 -4.54
C PHE A 577 16.67 14.96 -5.84
N GLU A 578 17.87 15.26 -6.34
CA GLU A 578 18.47 14.58 -7.49
C GLU A 578 18.98 13.17 -7.12
N TYR A 579 19.46 13.01 -5.89
CA TYR A 579 19.96 11.78 -5.31
C TYR A 579 19.31 11.59 -3.95
N TYR A 580 18.73 10.43 -3.72
CA TYR A 580 18.13 10.11 -2.43
C TYR A 580 18.17 8.60 -2.19
N THR A 581 18.57 8.20 -1.01
CA THR A 581 18.54 6.82 -0.54
C THR A 581 17.95 6.75 0.85
N HIS A 582 17.71 5.55 1.35
CA HIS A 582 17.45 5.33 2.75
C HIS A 582 18.71 4.76 3.42
N PHE A 583 19.15 5.41 4.48
CA PHE A 583 20.34 5.06 5.27
C PHE A 583 20.02 5.03 6.78
N THR A 584 18.95 5.73 7.18
CA THR A 584 18.73 6.17 8.56
C THR A 584 17.89 5.21 9.42
N SER A 585 17.46 4.05 8.90
CA SER A 585 16.63 3.11 9.68
C SER A 585 16.92 1.63 9.37
N PRO A 586 18.15 1.14 9.60
CA PRO A 586 18.55 -0.23 9.26
C PRO A 586 17.96 -1.31 10.20
N ILE A 587 17.44 -0.94 11.36
CA ILE A 587 16.76 -1.89 12.27
C ILE A 587 15.45 -2.36 11.63
N ARG A 588 14.76 -1.46 10.93
CA ARG A 588 13.41 -1.70 10.40
C ARG A 588 13.28 -1.70 8.88
N ARG A 589 14.35 -1.41 8.12
CA ARG A 589 14.35 -1.43 6.65
C ARG A 589 15.60 -2.10 6.12
N TYR A 590 15.45 -3.14 5.32
CA TYR A 590 16.56 -3.86 4.72
C TYR A 590 17.38 -3.04 3.69
N PRO A 591 16.77 -2.14 2.88
CA PRO A 591 17.54 -1.25 1.99
C PRO A 591 18.61 -0.42 2.72
N ASP A 592 18.34 0.06 3.91
CA ASP A 592 19.29 0.81 4.73
C ASP A 592 20.51 -0.06 5.11
N THR A 593 20.25 -1.31 5.50
CA THR A 593 21.33 -2.29 5.77
C THR A 593 22.18 -2.57 4.52
N MET A 594 21.55 -2.67 3.33
CA MET A 594 22.29 -2.80 2.06
C MET A 594 23.17 -1.58 1.80
N VAL A 595 22.67 -0.38 2.04
CA VAL A 595 23.42 0.87 1.87
C VAL A 595 24.61 0.92 2.84
N HIS A 596 24.44 0.59 4.12
CA HIS A 596 25.53 0.52 5.10
C HIS A 596 26.66 -0.42 4.65
N ARG A 597 26.32 -1.61 4.17
CA ARG A 597 27.30 -2.60 3.66
C ARG A 597 28.05 -2.09 2.45
N LEU A 598 27.33 -1.51 1.49
CA LEU A 598 27.95 -0.96 0.28
C LEU A 598 28.88 0.21 0.61
N LEU A 599 28.50 1.12 1.50
CA LEU A 599 29.33 2.22 1.95
C LEU A 599 30.64 1.71 2.58
N THR A 600 30.54 0.75 3.49
CA THR A 600 31.71 0.11 4.14
C THR A 600 32.60 -0.56 3.10
N HIS A 601 32.02 -1.33 2.18
CA HIS A 601 32.74 -1.97 1.08
C HIS A 601 33.48 -0.94 0.18
N TYR A 602 32.82 0.17 -0.13
CA TYR A 602 33.41 1.22 -0.97
C TYR A 602 34.49 2.04 -0.25
N ALA A 603 34.33 2.29 1.03
CA ALA A 603 35.35 2.96 1.87
C ALA A 603 36.65 2.14 1.95
N GLN A 604 36.56 0.82 1.92
CA GLN A 604 37.67 -0.11 1.86
C GLN A 604 38.26 -0.32 0.45
N GLY A 605 37.82 0.48 -0.54
CA GLY A 605 38.31 0.40 -1.92
C GLY A 605 37.65 -0.69 -2.78
N GLY A 606 36.54 -1.27 -2.30
CA GLY A 606 35.79 -2.31 -3.01
C GLY A 606 35.26 -1.87 -4.36
N ARG A 607 35.06 -2.85 -5.26
CA ARG A 607 34.46 -2.65 -6.59
C ARG A 607 32.97 -2.35 -6.45
N SER A 608 32.34 -1.85 -7.54
CA SER A 608 30.89 -1.67 -7.59
C SER A 608 30.17 -2.99 -7.35
N GLY A 609 29.12 -2.96 -6.52
CA GLY A 609 28.26 -4.11 -6.27
C GLY A 609 27.57 -4.61 -7.55
N ASN A 610 27.12 -5.87 -7.53
CA ASN A 610 26.38 -6.46 -8.66
C ASN A 610 25.02 -5.76 -8.80
N LYS A 611 24.86 -5.05 -9.94
CA LYS A 611 23.71 -4.19 -10.18
C LYS A 611 22.40 -4.98 -10.26
N ASP A 612 22.40 -6.11 -10.96
CA ASP A 612 21.18 -6.92 -11.17
C ASP A 612 20.72 -7.54 -9.85
N HIS A 613 21.65 -8.07 -9.05
CA HIS A 613 21.33 -8.60 -7.71
C HIS A 613 20.72 -7.53 -6.79
N TYR A 614 21.29 -6.32 -6.75
CA TYR A 614 20.73 -5.26 -5.91
C TYR A 614 19.41 -4.70 -6.45
N GLU A 615 19.16 -4.77 -7.78
CA GLU A 615 17.86 -4.41 -8.34
C GLU A 615 16.78 -5.40 -7.93
N GLU A 616 17.04 -6.71 -8.01
CA GLU A 616 16.13 -7.76 -7.51
C GLU A 616 15.77 -7.56 -6.03
N LEU A 617 16.76 -7.21 -5.19
CA LEU A 617 16.51 -6.90 -3.78
C LEU A 617 15.68 -5.62 -3.60
N CYS A 618 15.92 -4.58 -4.41
CA CYS A 618 15.15 -3.34 -4.39
C CYS A 618 13.68 -3.57 -4.77
N GLU A 619 13.43 -4.38 -5.80
CA GLU A 619 12.09 -4.79 -6.23
C GLU A 619 11.37 -5.53 -5.09
N HIS A 620 12.01 -6.57 -4.52
CA HIS A 620 11.47 -7.30 -3.39
C HIS A 620 11.16 -6.39 -2.19
N CYS A 621 12.07 -5.49 -1.82
CA CYS A 621 11.84 -4.55 -0.71
C CYS A 621 10.66 -3.60 -0.99
N SER A 622 10.48 -3.16 -2.23
CA SER A 622 9.36 -2.29 -2.62
C SER A 622 8.02 -3.03 -2.59
N GLU A 623 8.00 -4.30 -3.00
CA GLU A 623 6.82 -5.18 -2.91
C GLU A 623 6.43 -5.45 -1.46
N MET A 624 7.40 -5.81 -0.62
CA MET A 624 7.15 -6.10 0.80
C MET A 624 6.70 -4.85 1.57
N GLU A 625 7.23 -3.67 1.25
CA GLU A 625 6.76 -2.39 1.80
C GLU A 625 5.27 -2.17 1.48
N LEU A 626 4.86 -2.40 0.23
CA LEU A 626 3.46 -2.27 -0.17
C LEU A 626 2.56 -3.29 0.54
N VAL A 627 3.02 -4.53 0.68
CA VAL A 627 2.28 -5.58 1.39
C VAL A 627 2.13 -5.23 2.87
N ALA A 628 3.20 -4.75 3.52
CA ALA A 628 3.18 -4.30 4.91
C ALA A 628 2.21 -3.12 5.12
N GLN A 629 2.23 -2.11 4.25
CA GLN A 629 1.29 -0.98 4.28
C GLN A 629 -0.18 -1.41 4.12
N ASN A 630 -0.44 -2.41 3.28
CA ASN A 630 -1.80 -2.94 3.12
C ASN A 630 -2.27 -3.67 4.39
N ALA A 631 -1.40 -4.45 5.04
CA ALA A 631 -1.70 -5.11 6.31
C ALA A 631 -1.96 -4.09 7.43
N GLU A 632 -1.16 -3.02 7.51
CA GLU A 632 -1.38 -1.90 8.43
C GLU A 632 -2.76 -1.26 8.23
N ARG A 633 -3.10 -0.91 6.98
CA ARG A 633 -4.41 -0.33 6.65
C ARG A 633 -5.56 -1.25 7.01
N ASP A 634 -5.40 -2.55 6.79
CA ASP A 634 -6.41 -3.54 7.15
C ASP A 634 -6.57 -3.69 8.67
N SER A 635 -5.48 -3.55 9.44
CA SER A 635 -5.54 -3.53 10.90
C SER A 635 -6.25 -2.28 11.43
N ILE A 636 -5.98 -1.11 10.83
CA ILE A 636 -6.69 0.14 11.14
C ILE A 636 -8.19 -0.01 10.83
N LYS A 637 -8.55 -0.55 9.66
CA LYS A 637 -9.94 -0.79 9.29
C LYS A 637 -10.63 -1.76 10.24
N TYR A 638 -9.95 -2.84 10.64
CA TYR A 638 -10.49 -3.79 11.61
C TYR A 638 -10.82 -3.09 12.93
N LYS A 639 -9.88 -2.31 13.47
CA LYS A 639 -10.07 -1.56 14.72
C LYS A 639 -11.13 -0.46 14.59
N MET A 640 -11.22 0.19 13.45
CA MET A 640 -12.27 1.15 13.16
C MET A 640 -13.67 0.51 13.20
N VAL A 641 -13.82 -0.65 12.56
CA VAL A 641 -15.12 -1.38 12.58
C VAL A 641 -15.43 -1.92 13.97
N GLU A 642 -14.40 -2.40 14.71
CA GLU A 642 -14.56 -2.85 16.11
C GLU A 642 -15.01 -1.70 17.02
N PHE A 643 -14.39 -0.52 16.90
CA PHE A 643 -14.77 0.68 17.63
C PHE A 643 -16.20 1.09 17.33
N MET A 644 -16.58 1.17 16.07
CA MET A 644 -17.91 1.59 15.65
C MET A 644 -18.98 0.52 15.88
N ASN A 645 -18.62 -0.72 16.13
CA ASN A 645 -19.56 -1.78 16.50
C ASN A 645 -20.21 -1.53 17.89
N GLU A 646 -19.52 -0.81 18.78
CA GLU A 646 -20.07 -0.38 20.07
C GLU A 646 -21.06 0.79 19.93
N HIS A 647 -21.04 1.49 18.78
CA HIS A 647 -21.89 2.65 18.46
C HIS A 647 -23.01 2.35 17.46
N LEU A 648 -23.42 1.07 17.34
CA LEU A 648 -24.50 0.67 16.44
C LEU A 648 -25.81 1.37 16.80
N GLY A 649 -26.44 2.01 15.81
CA GLY A 649 -27.70 2.73 15.95
C GLY A 649 -27.55 4.19 16.38
N GLU A 650 -26.35 4.67 16.70
CA GLU A 650 -26.07 6.07 17.02
C GLU A 650 -25.96 6.92 15.75
N CYS A 651 -26.24 8.21 15.90
CA CYS A 651 -26.22 9.19 14.82
C CYS A 651 -25.07 10.17 14.99
N PHE A 652 -24.36 10.45 13.89
CA PHE A 652 -23.18 11.31 13.86
C PHE A 652 -23.27 12.33 12.73
N ASP A 653 -22.62 13.49 12.93
CA ASP A 653 -22.32 14.40 11.87
C ASP A 653 -21.11 13.88 11.09
N ALA A 654 -21.20 13.95 9.79
CA ALA A 654 -20.19 13.41 8.88
C ALA A 654 -20.13 14.24 7.60
N HIS A 655 -19.06 14.09 6.86
CA HIS A 655 -18.93 14.65 5.53
C HIS A 655 -18.61 13.56 4.50
N ILE A 656 -18.95 13.82 3.24
CA ILE A 656 -18.69 12.91 2.15
C ILE A 656 -17.20 12.90 1.84
N SER A 657 -16.51 11.78 2.11
CA SER A 657 -15.09 11.56 1.84
C SER A 657 -14.82 10.92 0.47
N GLY A 658 -15.82 10.22 -0.10
CA GLY A 658 -15.69 9.54 -1.38
C GLY A 658 -17.01 9.21 -2.03
N ILE A 659 -17.04 9.16 -3.37
CA ILE A 659 -18.23 8.78 -4.13
C ILE A 659 -17.84 7.76 -5.19
N THR A 660 -18.65 6.70 -5.28
CA THR A 660 -18.46 5.62 -6.25
C THR A 660 -19.82 5.19 -6.85
N SER A 661 -19.77 4.35 -7.86
CA SER A 661 -20.99 3.73 -8.42
C SER A 661 -21.71 2.78 -7.44
N TYR A 662 -21.09 2.45 -6.30
CA TYR A 662 -21.65 1.54 -5.29
C TYR A 662 -22.30 2.28 -4.11
N GLY A 663 -21.93 3.53 -3.88
CA GLY A 663 -22.44 4.34 -2.77
C GLY A 663 -21.52 5.51 -2.41
N ILE A 664 -21.89 6.15 -1.31
CA ILE A 664 -21.22 7.33 -0.75
C ILE A 664 -20.38 6.89 0.44
N TYR A 665 -19.10 7.22 0.45
CA TYR A 665 -18.25 7.10 1.62
C TYR A 665 -18.37 8.37 2.46
N CYS A 666 -18.57 8.19 3.76
CA CYS A 666 -18.71 9.28 4.71
C CYS A 666 -17.68 9.11 5.83
N GLU A 667 -17.02 10.19 6.22
CA GLU A 667 -16.13 10.28 7.37
C GLU A 667 -16.84 11.03 8.49
N ILE A 668 -16.92 10.42 9.68
CA ILE A 668 -17.53 11.03 10.87
C ILE A 668 -16.63 12.14 11.38
N ASP A 669 -17.19 13.34 11.67
CA ASP A 669 -16.41 14.52 12.06
C ASP A 669 -15.74 14.37 13.44
N GLU A 670 -16.35 13.64 14.36
CA GLU A 670 -15.89 13.49 15.75
C GLU A 670 -14.70 12.52 15.89
N ASN A 671 -14.76 11.38 15.20
CA ASN A 671 -13.83 10.27 15.40
C ASN A 671 -13.14 9.79 14.12
N HIS A 672 -13.45 10.46 12.99
CA HIS A 672 -12.86 10.22 11.67
C HIS A 672 -13.00 8.78 11.12
N CYS A 673 -13.94 8.02 11.68
CA CYS A 673 -14.26 6.70 11.16
C CYS A 673 -14.98 6.81 9.82
N GLU A 674 -14.47 6.11 8.81
CA GLU A 674 -15.06 6.10 7.47
C GLU A 674 -15.93 4.86 7.26
N GLY A 675 -17.14 5.07 6.75
CA GLY A 675 -18.04 4.02 6.34
C GLY A 675 -18.77 4.36 5.04
N MET A 676 -19.56 3.43 4.53
CA MET A 676 -20.26 3.60 3.25
C MET A 676 -21.77 3.63 3.44
N ILE A 677 -22.45 4.57 2.81
CA ILE A 677 -23.89 4.49 2.53
C ILE A 677 -24.04 3.81 1.17
N PRO A 678 -24.52 2.55 1.14
CA PRO A 678 -24.72 1.85 -0.13
C PRO A 678 -25.75 2.57 -1.01
N MET A 679 -25.54 2.55 -2.33
CA MET A 679 -26.47 3.16 -3.28
C MET A 679 -27.93 2.69 -3.10
N ARG A 680 -28.14 1.43 -2.71
CA ARG A 680 -29.46 0.84 -2.46
C ARG A 680 -30.15 1.38 -1.21
N ASP A 681 -29.40 2.00 -0.29
CA ASP A 681 -29.89 2.52 0.98
C ASP A 681 -30.15 4.06 0.87
N LEU A 682 -30.01 4.64 -0.34
CA LEU A 682 -30.45 5.98 -0.70
C LEU A 682 -31.87 5.91 -1.23
N ASP A 683 -32.85 5.98 -0.35
CA ASP A 683 -34.26 5.69 -0.66
C ASP A 683 -35.02 6.87 -1.30
N ASP A 684 -34.43 8.07 -1.28
CA ASP A 684 -35.11 9.31 -1.67
C ASP A 684 -35.18 9.53 -3.19
N ASP A 685 -34.26 8.94 -3.99
CA ASP A 685 -34.24 9.01 -5.47
C ASP A 685 -33.41 7.85 -6.07
N TYR A 686 -33.38 7.75 -7.40
CA TYR A 686 -32.43 6.94 -8.16
C TYR A 686 -31.27 7.79 -8.59
N TYR A 687 -30.03 7.38 -8.22
CA TYR A 687 -28.82 8.15 -8.45
C TYR A 687 -27.97 7.59 -9.58
N ASP A 688 -27.43 8.46 -10.43
CA ASP A 688 -26.40 8.16 -11.42
C ASP A 688 -25.07 8.73 -10.94
N PHE A 689 -24.00 7.94 -11.10
CA PHE A 689 -22.64 8.38 -10.77
C PHE A 689 -22.04 9.16 -11.95
N ASP A 690 -21.72 10.42 -11.70
CA ASP A 690 -20.96 11.27 -12.63
C ASP A 690 -19.47 11.20 -12.26
N GLU A 691 -18.73 10.34 -12.99
CA GLU A 691 -17.30 10.13 -12.77
C GLU A 691 -16.46 11.39 -13.02
N LYS A 692 -16.88 12.29 -13.95
CA LYS A 692 -16.15 13.52 -14.27
C LYS A 692 -16.24 14.58 -13.16
N ASN A 693 -17.36 14.59 -12.46
CA ASN A 693 -17.63 15.57 -11.42
C ASN A 693 -17.53 15.00 -10.00
N TYR A 694 -17.24 13.70 -9.89
CA TYR A 694 -17.20 12.98 -8.58
C TYR A 694 -18.45 13.24 -7.75
N CYS A 695 -19.63 13.08 -8.34
CA CYS A 695 -20.91 13.30 -7.68
C CYS A 695 -21.96 12.25 -8.04
N LEU A 696 -22.99 12.11 -7.18
CA LEU A 696 -24.20 11.39 -7.50
C LEU A 696 -25.31 12.37 -7.85
N VAL A 697 -25.99 12.17 -8.96
CA VAL A 697 -27.07 13.03 -9.43
C VAL A 697 -28.38 12.27 -9.42
N GLY A 698 -29.37 12.75 -8.68
CA GLY A 698 -30.71 12.16 -8.59
C GLY A 698 -31.49 12.37 -9.88
N ARG A 699 -32.16 11.33 -10.35
CA ARG A 699 -32.91 11.33 -11.63
C ARG A 699 -34.23 12.11 -11.56
N ARG A 700 -34.89 12.12 -10.39
CA ARG A 700 -36.21 12.71 -10.23
C ARG A 700 -36.17 14.06 -9.50
N LYS A 701 -35.52 14.09 -8.33
CA LYS A 701 -35.42 15.29 -7.49
C LYS A 701 -34.26 16.19 -7.87
N HIS A 702 -33.34 15.72 -8.72
CA HIS A 702 -32.11 16.42 -9.11
C HIS A 702 -31.21 16.80 -7.92
N HIS A 703 -31.43 16.14 -6.76
CA HIS A 703 -30.53 16.29 -5.63
C HIS A 703 -29.15 15.76 -6.01
N THR A 704 -28.10 16.46 -5.62
CA THR A 704 -26.73 16.08 -5.97
C THR A 704 -25.91 15.97 -4.71
N TYR A 705 -25.34 14.76 -4.46
CA TYR A 705 -24.34 14.56 -3.44
C TYR A 705 -22.96 14.81 -4.01
N ARG A 706 -22.17 15.67 -3.33
CA ARG A 706 -20.80 16.03 -3.73
C ARG A 706 -19.82 15.71 -2.63
N LEU A 707 -18.57 15.53 -3.00
CA LEU A 707 -17.49 15.41 -2.03
C LEU A 707 -17.42 16.65 -1.13
N GLY A 708 -17.29 16.42 0.18
CA GLY A 708 -17.27 17.46 1.20
C GLY A 708 -18.65 17.90 1.70
N ASP A 709 -19.76 17.44 1.11
CA ASP A 709 -21.10 17.74 1.63
C ASP A 709 -21.26 17.16 3.03
N ALA A 710 -21.83 17.97 3.94
CA ALA A 710 -22.15 17.55 5.29
C ALA A 710 -23.42 16.69 5.29
N LEU A 711 -23.41 15.61 6.05
CA LEU A 711 -24.52 14.68 6.19
C LEU A 711 -24.70 14.28 7.66
N ARG A 712 -25.96 14.03 8.05
CA ARG A 712 -26.25 13.33 9.30
C ARG A 712 -26.42 11.85 8.99
N ILE A 713 -25.60 11.00 9.60
CA ILE A 713 -25.58 9.56 9.32
C ILE A 713 -25.91 8.77 10.58
N LYS A 714 -26.41 7.55 10.37
CA LYS A 714 -26.62 6.56 11.44
C LYS A 714 -25.78 5.33 11.17
N VAL A 715 -25.13 4.80 12.19
CA VAL A 715 -24.36 3.55 12.10
C VAL A 715 -25.31 2.38 11.96
N ALA A 716 -25.40 1.80 10.76
CA ALA A 716 -26.39 0.77 10.45
C ALA A 716 -25.83 -0.65 10.69
N ARG A 717 -24.61 -0.90 10.26
CA ARG A 717 -23.98 -2.22 10.38
C ARG A 717 -22.47 -2.12 10.51
N ALA A 718 -21.88 -2.94 11.37
CA ALA A 718 -20.47 -3.18 11.50
C ALA A 718 -20.19 -4.66 11.22
N ASN A 719 -19.36 -4.96 10.23
CA ASN A 719 -18.97 -6.33 9.89
C ASN A 719 -17.47 -6.51 10.04
N LEU A 720 -17.04 -7.08 11.16
CA LEU A 720 -15.64 -7.30 11.51
C LEU A 720 -14.93 -8.22 10.50
N GLU A 721 -15.60 -9.31 10.09
CA GLU A 721 -15.00 -10.26 9.14
C GLU A 721 -14.69 -9.61 7.78
N ARG A 722 -15.57 -8.73 7.30
CA ARG A 722 -15.39 -8.03 6.03
C ARG A 722 -14.67 -6.70 6.18
N LYS A 723 -14.40 -6.26 7.42
CA LYS A 723 -13.83 -4.95 7.73
C LYS A 723 -14.64 -3.83 7.07
N GLN A 724 -15.98 -3.91 7.17
CA GLN A 724 -16.92 -3.00 6.51
C GLN A 724 -17.84 -2.34 7.55
N LEU A 725 -18.01 -1.04 7.35
CA LEU A 725 -18.90 -0.20 8.13
C LEU A 725 -19.93 0.40 7.17
N ASP A 726 -21.21 0.08 7.39
CA ASP A 726 -22.32 0.62 6.59
C ASP A 726 -23.10 1.65 7.42
N PHE A 727 -23.34 2.79 6.78
CA PHE A 727 -24.16 3.89 7.30
C PHE A 727 -25.50 3.97 6.56
N THR A 728 -26.44 4.69 7.15
CA THR A 728 -27.67 5.16 6.49
C THR A 728 -27.82 6.66 6.75
N LEU A 729 -28.56 7.35 5.91
CA LEU A 729 -28.95 8.73 6.19
C LEU A 729 -29.86 8.75 7.42
N SER A 730 -29.68 9.75 8.30
CA SER A 730 -30.58 9.99 9.43
C SER A 730 -31.52 11.14 9.09
N ASP A 731 -32.82 10.91 9.29
CA ASP A 731 -33.87 11.94 9.14
C ASP A 731 -34.04 12.81 10.38
N ASP A 732 -33.33 12.49 11.47
CA ASP A 732 -33.42 13.24 12.73
C ASP A 732 -32.80 14.64 12.55
N LYS A 733 -33.66 15.61 12.21
CA LYS A 733 -33.36 17.02 12.38
C LYS A 733 -33.62 17.36 13.84
N GLU A 734 -32.55 17.65 14.64
CA GLU A 734 -32.75 18.43 15.84
C GLU A 734 -33.30 19.83 15.52
#